data_1d4a839752df7d843d88d4466d5229bd
#
_entry.id   1d4a839752df7d843d88d4466d5229bd
#
_cell.length_a   1.000
_cell.length_b   1.000
_cell.length_c   1.000
_cell.angle_alpha   90.00
_cell.angle_beta   90.00
_cell.angle_gamma   90.00
#
_symmetry.space_group_name_H-M   'P 1'
#
loop_
_entity.id
_entity.type
_entity.pdbx_description
1 polymer ?
#
loop_
_entity_poly.entity_id
_entity_poly.type
_entity_poly.pdbx_seq_one_letter_code
_entity_poly.pdbx_strand_id
1 'polypeptide(L)'
;MTKKVFALDTKPGIQRDGTLFDKEFYVDGQWVRFQRGRPRKIGGYRQITDSLAGPSRGIFVVPRSNSNNVYNGYSDGLQVLPIDNNGIGSGISDVKFSGAVTSLQIISGGTGYTNATYTGVPLSYVTAGDGYAAVADITVSGGAVTTVTIISGGCAYLPSEYLTAATALIGGTGSGFSVIVSSILPCFAPSGENLWQFDSFTDSSGNGLNYLIAHAGKNLSDISNEIDTRVIATPLGTDTMAIVGAFEATVATITSGSSTITLAAANFQVGFNQTVRGPGIPVGTRVVSVSTTTVVLDQNATASYTNVPVIFDNNVAVSGGVVSLHPYLFVYGDNGLIRNCAAGNFHDWVSADANEANMATGKIVKGLPVRGGSNAPSGLFWSLDSVIRVSYNPTSITLGSTAVTQFWRYDVISSQSSILSSQSVIEYDGIYYWVGVDRFLLYNGVVKEIPNSMNQNYFFDNLNYAQRQKVYATKVPRFGEIWWFYPRGNSEECNDCIIYNVRENVWYDVGTALGARRSAGYFSQVFRFPINAGNEINSVGGLLAGAITNAGSGYADATYTYLPLTGGSGSSATATLVVSGGIVVSVVINDRGVNYQPDDVLSATFGGGAGFAFTVSTTMSFVSLWQHEIGTDEVRFTHANAIEAFIETSDLGWVAGGPAQPSAIGENRWLHVERLEPDFVQEGTMELFVTGRPYAQAEDKTTGPYPFEPGTTKIDLREQRRELRLKFVSNVAGGDFQMGKVIVNADLGDVRGYS
;
A
#
# COMPACT_ATOMS: atom_id res chain seq x y z
N MET A 1 -31.80 -53.28 12.79
CA MET A 1 -31.72 -51.78 12.89
C MET A 1 -31.48 -51.26 11.50
N THR A 2 -32.28 -50.27 11.08
CA THR A 2 -32.14 -49.72 9.73
C THR A 2 -31.00 -48.71 9.76
N LYS A 3 -29.89 -49.05 9.12
CA LYS A 3 -28.78 -48.11 8.87
C LYS A 3 -29.33 -46.90 8.15
N LYS A 4 -28.97 -45.70 8.63
CA LYS A 4 -29.33 -44.43 7.98
C LYS A 4 -28.15 -43.94 7.18
N VAL A 5 -28.42 -43.52 5.95
CA VAL A 5 -27.47 -42.91 5.05
C VAL A 5 -27.96 -41.51 4.74
N PHE A 6 -27.16 -40.53 4.97
CA PHE A 6 -27.50 -39.14 4.69
C PHE A 6 -26.31 -38.37 4.10
N ALA A 7 -26.60 -37.38 3.27
CA ALA A 7 -25.59 -36.49 2.77
C ALA A 7 -25.36 -35.35 3.78
N LEU A 8 -24.11 -35.02 3.97
CA LEU A 8 -23.73 -33.85 4.74
C LEU A 8 -24.15 -32.57 4.00
N ASP A 9 -24.99 -31.76 4.62
CA ASP A 9 -25.58 -30.56 4.01
C ASP A 9 -25.41 -29.35 4.93
N THR A 10 -24.16 -29.04 5.31
CA THR A 10 -23.80 -27.84 6.05
C THR A 10 -23.92 -26.63 5.13
N LYS A 11 -24.52 -25.53 5.62
CA LYS A 11 -24.68 -24.30 4.85
C LYS A 11 -23.32 -23.61 4.59
N PRO A 12 -23.17 -22.95 3.44
CA PRO A 12 -21.90 -22.26 3.10
C PRO A 12 -21.66 -21.04 4.00
N GLY A 13 -20.41 -20.85 4.38
CA GLY A 13 -19.95 -19.80 5.29
C GLY A 13 -19.33 -20.38 6.56
N ILE A 14 -18.55 -19.58 7.26
CA ILE A 14 -17.95 -19.96 8.55
C ILE A 14 -18.59 -19.08 9.63
N GLN A 15 -19.33 -19.71 10.53
CA GLN A 15 -20.03 -19.03 11.61
C GLN A 15 -19.19 -19.10 12.89
N ARG A 16 -18.57 -17.97 13.26
CA ARG A 16 -17.84 -17.84 14.52
C ARG A 16 -18.77 -17.44 15.68
N ASP A 17 -19.76 -16.61 15.39
CA ASP A 17 -20.72 -16.12 16.40
C ASP A 17 -21.71 -17.19 16.83
N GLY A 18 -22.19 -17.09 18.06
CA GLY A 18 -23.17 -18.02 18.62
C GLY A 18 -22.58 -19.28 19.24
N THR A 19 -23.46 -20.10 19.81
CA THR A 19 -23.07 -21.38 20.45
C THR A 19 -22.95 -22.48 19.41
N LEU A 20 -22.15 -23.51 19.69
CA LEU A 20 -21.91 -24.61 18.72
C LEU A 20 -23.20 -25.35 18.35
N PHE A 21 -24.18 -25.46 19.27
CA PHE A 21 -25.45 -26.12 18.99
C PHE A 21 -26.42 -25.34 18.10
N ASP A 22 -26.20 -24.01 17.99
CA ASP A 22 -27.07 -23.12 17.22
C ASP A 22 -26.56 -22.89 15.79
N LYS A 23 -25.47 -23.55 15.42
CA LYS A 23 -24.81 -23.33 14.13
C LYS A 23 -25.30 -24.27 13.05
N GLU A 24 -25.79 -23.71 11.95
CA GLU A 24 -26.16 -24.46 10.73
C GLU A 24 -25.06 -24.39 9.66
N PHE A 25 -24.08 -23.51 9.85
CA PHE A 25 -22.97 -23.27 8.96
C PHE A 25 -21.72 -24.04 9.44
N TYR A 26 -20.66 -24.04 8.64
CA TYR A 26 -19.38 -24.54 9.12
C TYR A 26 -18.92 -23.74 10.34
N VAL A 27 -18.39 -24.42 11.33
CA VAL A 27 -18.05 -23.81 12.64
C VAL A 27 -16.62 -23.33 12.70
N ASP A 28 -15.74 -23.93 11.89
CA ASP A 28 -14.33 -23.57 11.80
C ASP A 28 -13.79 -23.84 10.40
N GLY A 29 -12.76 -23.11 10.02
CA GLY A 29 -12.08 -23.29 8.76
C GLY A 29 -10.82 -22.42 8.68
N GLN A 30 -9.90 -22.85 7.84
CA GLN A 30 -8.65 -22.17 7.57
C GLN A 30 -8.34 -22.24 6.09
N TRP A 31 -8.04 -21.11 5.48
CA TRP A 31 -7.64 -20.98 4.07
C TRP A 31 -8.60 -21.66 3.08
N VAL A 32 -9.91 -21.50 3.34
CA VAL A 32 -11.01 -22.07 2.56
C VAL A 32 -11.98 -20.98 2.14
N ARG A 33 -12.46 -21.05 0.89
CA ARG A 33 -13.54 -20.23 0.33
C ARG A 33 -14.74 -21.07 -0.02
N PHE A 34 -15.85 -20.38 -0.31
CA PHE A 34 -17.06 -21.02 -0.81
C PHE A 34 -17.28 -20.68 -2.27
N GLN A 35 -17.54 -21.71 -3.09
CA GLN A 35 -17.89 -21.56 -4.49
C GLN A 35 -19.03 -22.49 -4.83
N ARG A 36 -20.11 -21.94 -5.37
CA ARG A 36 -21.36 -22.71 -5.64
C ARG A 36 -21.87 -23.41 -4.36
N GLY A 37 -21.80 -22.71 -3.24
CA GLY A 37 -22.22 -23.23 -1.94
C GLY A 37 -21.33 -24.33 -1.35
N ARG A 38 -20.14 -24.59 -1.91
CA ARG A 38 -19.24 -25.66 -1.47
C ARG A 38 -17.86 -25.14 -1.06
N PRO A 39 -17.27 -25.73 -0.01
CA PRO A 39 -15.92 -25.37 0.41
C PRO A 39 -14.88 -25.75 -0.65
N ARG A 40 -13.92 -24.85 -0.84
CA ARG A 40 -12.76 -25.06 -1.69
C ARG A 40 -11.55 -24.38 -1.07
N LYS A 41 -10.36 -24.99 -1.19
CA LYS A 41 -9.10 -24.36 -0.78
C LYS A 41 -8.90 -23.02 -1.50
N ILE A 42 -8.46 -22.00 -0.80
CA ILE A 42 -8.00 -20.72 -1.37
C ILE A 42 -6.67 -20.98 -2.09
N GLY A 43 -6.44 -20.27 -3.19
CA GLY A 43 -5.19 -20.36 -3.94
C GLY A 43 -3.96 -20.06 -3.09
N GLY A 44 -2.81 -20.54 -3.55
CA GLY A 44 -1.51 -20.26 -2.95
C GLY A 44 -1.05 -18.83 -3.17
N TYR A 45 0.14 -18.53 -2.71
CA TYR A 45 0.76 -17.22 -2.94
C TYR A 45 2.26 -17.38 -3.19
N ARG A 46 2.76 -16.51 -4.08
CA ARG A 46 4.16 -16.51 -4.52
C ARG A 46 4.83 -15.21 -4.11
N GLN A 47 6.01 -15.33 -3.54
CA GLN A 47 6.86 -14.19 -3.22
C GLN A 47 7.37 -13.51 -4.50
N ILE A 48 7.22 -12.19 -4.57
CA ILE A 48 7.73 -11.33 -5.65
C ILE A 48 9.11 -10.80 -5.26
N THR A 49 9.24 -10.33 -4.02
CA THR A 49 10.49 -9.85 -3.41
C THR A 49 10.43 -10.01 -1.90
N ASP A 50 11.57 -10.08 -1.25
CA ASP A 50 11.75 -10.09 0.20
C ASP A 50 12.37 -8.79 0.73
N SER A 51 12.48 -7.77 -0.12
CA SER A 51 13.36 -6.61 0.12
C SER A 51 12.61 -5.31 0.39
N LEU A 52 11.32 -5.38 0.79
CA LEU A 52 10.61 -4.18 1.25
C LEU A 52 11.18 -3.69 2.58
N ALA A 53 11.40 -2.38 2.71
CA ALA A 53 12.07 -1.75 3.86
C ALA A 53 11.26 -1.78 5.18
N GLY A 54 10.06 -2.33 5.16
CA GLY A 54 9.19 -2.47 6.32
C GLY A 54 7.74 -2.79 5.93
N PRO A 55 6.84 -2.98 6.91
CA PRO A 55 5.44 -3.19 6.64
C PRO A 55 4.88 -2.07 5.77
N SER A 56 4.21 -2.45 4.70
CA SER A 56 3.63 -1.50 3.77
C SER A 56 2.48 -0.72 4.42
N ARG A 57 2.38 0.55 4.09
CA ARG A 57 1.30 1.45 4.51
C ARG A 57 0.51 1.99 3.33
N GLY A 58 0.73 1.43 2.17
CA GLY A 58 0.01 1.71 0.93
C GLY A 58 0.74 1.15 -0.27
N ILE A 59 0.02 0.53 -1.18
CA ILE A 59 0.55 -0.01 -2.44
C ILE A 59 -0.22 0.59 -3.60
N PHE A 60 0.49 0.94 -4.65
CA PHE A 60 -0.11 1.38 -5.91
C PHE A 60 0.65 0.80 -7.10
N VAL A 61 -0.08 0.35 -8.11
CA VAL A 61 0.52 -0.23 -9.32
C VAL A 61 0.27 0.67 -10.51
N VAL A 62 1.35 1.10 -11.13
CA VAL A 62 1.32 1.85 -12.39
C VAL A 62 1.64 0.91 -13.54
N PRO A 63 0.67 0.64 -14.44
CA PRO A 63 0.91 -0.22 -15.59
C PRO A 63 1.80 0.49 -16.63
N ARG A 64 2.75 -0.24 -17.20
CA ARG A 64 3.59 0.18 -18.31
C ARG A 64 3.60 -0.89 -19.41
N SER A 65 4.05 -0.53 -20.61
CA SER A 65 4.02 -1.44 -21.77
C SER A 65 4.85 -2.72 -21.57
N ASN A 66 5.99 -2.64 -20.88
CA ASN A 66 6.92 -3.76 -20.75
C ASN A 66 7.23 -4.13 -19.27
N SER A 67 6.85 -3.30 -18.33
CA SER A 67 7.01 -3.55 -16.89
C SER A 67 5.95 -2.77 -16.13
N ASN A 68 5.61 -3.24 -14.94
CA ASN A 68 4.68 -2.55 -14.05
C ASN A 68 5.45 -2.04 -12.86
N ASN A 69 5.31 -0.78 -12.52
CA ASN A 69 5.92 -0.23 -11.34
C ASN A 69 4.97 -0.37 -10.16
N VAL A 70 5.41 -1.08 -9.13
CA VAL A 70 4.74 -1.15 -7.83
C VAL A 70 5.39 -0.13 -6.91
N TYR A 71 4.63 0.85 -6.50
CA TYR A 71 5.03 1.81 -5.48
C TYR A 71 4.57 1.31 -4.12
N ASN A 72 5.51 1.20 -3.20
CA ASN A 72 5.29 0.73 -1.85
C ASN A 72 5.63 1.85 -0.87
N GLY A 73 4.60 2.42 -0.23
CA GLY A 73 4.77 3.36 0.86
C GLY A 73 4.92 2.61 2.18
N TYR A 74 5.93 2.92 2.95
CA TYR A 74 6.17 2.38 4.30
C TYR A 74 6.33 3.54 5.30
N SER A 75 6.52 3.26 6.58
CA SER A 75 6.53 4.29 7.62
C SER A 75 7.53 5.43 7.34
N ASP A 76 8.69 5.11 6.80
CA ASP A 76 9.82 6.05 6.68
C ASP A 76 10.11 6.45 5.23
N GLY A 77 9.28 6.08 4.27
CA GLY A 77 9.53 6.45 2.88
C GLY A 77 8.66 5.76 1.86
N LEU A 78 9.14 5.81 0.65
CA LEU A 78 8.49 5.25 -0.52
C LEU A 78 9.51 4.48 -1.35
N GLN A 79 9.15 3.28 -1.79
CA GLN A 79 9.96 2.45 -2.67
C GLN A 79 9.25 2.21 -4.00
N VAL A 80 10.01 1.99 -5.04
CA VAL A 80 9.50 1.53 -6.34
C VAL A 80 10.14 0.22 -6.72
N LEU A 81 9.31 -0.73 -7.14
CA LEU A 81 9.69 -2.04 -7.61
C LEU A 81 9.14 -2.26 -9.02
N PRO A 82 9.98 -2.30 -10.06
CA PRO A 82 9.55 -2.76 -11.37
C PRO A 82 9.26 -4.26 -11.35
N ILE A 83 8.10 -4.66 -11.85
CA ILE A 83 7.67 -6.06 -11.97
C ILE A 83 7.37 -6.35 -13.43
N ASP A 84 7.92 -7.45 -13.97
CA ASP A 84 7.62 -7.89 -15.31
C ASP A 84 6.20 -8.50 -15.43
N ASN A 85 5.79 -8.85 -16.65
CA ASN A 85 4.48 -9.46 -16.88
C ASN A 85 4.33 -10.88 -16.31
N ASN A 86 5.43 -11.51 -15.88
CA ASN A 86 5.44 -12.81 -15.20
C ASN A 86 5.35 -12.68 -13.68
N GLY A 87 5.34 -11.45 -13.17
CA GLY A 87 5.32 -11.16 -11.74
C GLY A 87 6.68 -11.33 -11.06
N ILE A 88 7.77 -11.18 -11.82
CA ILE A 88 9.14 -11.22 -11.28
C ILE A 88 9.59 -9.77 -11.07
N GLY A 89 9.99 -9.44 -9.85
CA GLY A 89 10.54 -8.14 -9.49
C GLY A 89 11.99 -8.00 -9.92
N SER A 90 12.37 -6.81 -10.41
CA SER A 90 13.75 -6.49 -10.78
C SER A 90 14.19 -5.24 -10.03
N GLY A 91 14.97 -5.43 -8.98
CA GLY A 91 15.63 -4.36 -8.25
C GLY A 91 14.65 -3.35 -7.60
N ILE A 92 14.62 -3.31 -6.30
CA ILE A 92 13.88 -2.29 -5.57
C ILE A 92 14.76 -1.06 -5.39
N SER A 93 14.18 0.13 -5.52
CA SER A 93 14.88 1.40 -5.26
C SER A 93 14.05 2.32 -4.39
N ASP A 94 14.72 3.10 -3.55
CA ASP A 94 14.06 4.14 -2.77
C ASP A 94 13.73 5.33 -3.67
N VAL A 95 12.53 5.88 -3.46
CA VAL A 95 12.11 7.10 -4.14
C VAL A 95 12.76 8.30 -3.47
N LYS A 96 13.31 9.18 -4.28
CA LYS A 96 13.99 10.41 -3.83
C LYS A 96 12.98 11.54 -3.69
N PHE A 97 13.17 12.35 -2.66
CA PHE A 97 12.36 13.56 -2.45
C PHE A 97 13.22 14.79 -2.80
N SER A 98 12.90 15.44 -3.90
CA SER A 98 13.57 16.65 -4.34
C SER A 98 13.24 17.84 -3.44
N GLY A 99 14.00 18.93 -3.53
CA GLY A 99 13.76 20.08 -2.67
C GLY A 99 14.50 21.35 -3.06
N ALA A 100 14.58 22.27 -2.11
CA ALA A 100 15.31 23.52 -2.27
C ALA A 100 16.79 23.34 -1.92
N VAL A 101 17.70 23.88 -2.71
CA VAL A 101 19.15 23.86 -2.45
C VAL A 101 19.45 24.64 -1.17
N THR A 102 20.19 24.03 -0.26
CA THR A 102 20.63 24.67 0.99
C THR A 102 22.13 24.92 1.02
N SER A 103 22.92 24.12 0.32
CA SER A 103 24.37 24.33 0.19
C SER A 103 24.91 23.84 -1.14
N LEU A 104 25.96 24.51 -1.62
CA LEU A 104 26.68 24.22 -2.84
C LEU A 104 28.18 24.05 -2.54
N GLN A 105 28.85 23.23 -3.33
CA GLN A 105 30.31 23.11 -3.35
C GLN A 105 30.83 23.46 -4.74
N ILE A 106 31.83 24.35 -4.82
CA ILE A 106 32.49 24.65 -6.08
C ILE A 106 33.34 23.49 -6.52
N ILE A 107 33.04 22.93 -7.70
CA ILE A 107 33.81 21.86 -8.35
C ILE A 107 34.86 22.48 -9.27
N SER A 108 34.47 23.52 -10.01
CA SER A 108 35.37 24.28 -10.85
C SER A 108 35.04 25.76 -10.77
N GLY A 109 36.00 26.60 -10.44
CA GLY A 109 35.85 28.07 -10.49
C GLY A 109 35.82 28.63 -11.92
N GLY A 110 36.19 27.81 -12.92
CA GLY A 110 36.37 28.25 -14.28
C GLY A 110 37.53 29.25 -14.44
N THR A 111 37.61 29.92 -15.60
CA THR A 111 38.67 30.89 -15.92
C THR A 111 38.12 31.98 -16.81
N GLY A 112 38.76 33.17 -16.78
CA GLY A 112 38.51 34.27 -17.71
C GLY A 112 37.27 35.13 -17.36
N TYR A 113 36.73 34.99 -16.16
CA TYR A 113 35.63 35.80 -15.69
C TYR A 113 36.14 37.19 -15.18
N THR A 114 35.28 38.19 -15.26
CA THR A 114 35.61 39.53 -14.72
C THR A 114 35.47 39.54 -13.20
N ASN A 115 36.49 40.07 -12.50
CA ASN A 115 36.48 40.14 -11.04
C ASN A 115 35.39 41.09 -10.54
N ALA A 116 34.44 40.57 -9.83
CA ALA A 116 33.35 41.29 -9.16
C ALA A 116 32.54 40.35 -8.26
N THR A 117 31.63 40.92 -7.46
CA THR A 117 30.54 40.15 -6.84
C THR A 117 29.27 40.40 -7.63
N TYR A 118 28.72 39.32 -8.16
CA TYR A 118 27.50 39.33 -8.95
C TYR A 118 26.36 38.83 -8.04
N THR A 119 25.37 39.68 -7.85
CA THR A 119 24.22 39.37 -6.94
C THR A 119 22.99 38.93 -7.72
N GLY A 120 22.24 37.97 -7.14
CA GLY A 120 20.99 37.51 -7.73
C GLY A 120 21.16 36.71 -9.02
N VAL A 121 22.22 35.94 -9.13
CA VAL A 121 22.53 35.13 -10.34
C VAL A 121 21.70 33.84 -10.35
N PRO A 122 20.80 33.67 -11.32
CA PRO A 122 20.12 32.36 -11.51
C PRO A 122 21.09 31.25 -11.87
N LEU A 123 20.93 30.10 -11.23
CA LEU A 123 21.67 28.89 -11.52
C LEU A 123 20.91 28.03 -12.53
N SER A 124 21.64 27.40 -13.41
CA SER A 124 21.13 26.44 -14.42
C SER A 124 21.87 25.14 -14.37
N TYR A 125 21.32 24.08 -14.94
CA TYR A 125 21.99 22.80 -15.01
C TYR A 125 23.18 22.80 -15.99
N VAL A 126 24.23 22.08 -15.62
CA VAL A 126 25.31 21.70 -16.56
C VAL A 126 24.81 20.62 -17.52
N THR A 127 24.03 19.69 -17.01
CA THR A 127 23.30 18.64 -17.74
C THR A 127 21.80 18.82 -17.46
N ALA A 128 20.93 18.02 -18.04
CA ALA A 128 19.49 18.11 -17.78
C ALA A 128 19.14 17.74 -16.33
N GLY A 129 18.16 18.41 -15.76
CA GLY A 129 17.56 18.15 -14.44
C GLY A 129 16.22 18.86 -14.29
N ASP A 130 15.48 18.54 -13.22
CA ASP A 130 14.10 19.00 -13.00
C ASP A 130 14.02 20.23 -12.06
N GLY A 131 15.11 20.59 -11.38
CA GLY A 131 15.15 21.71 -10.46
C GLY A 131 15.08 23.08 -11.17
N TYR A 132 14.46 24.04 -10.52
CA TYR A 132 14.25 25.39 -11.08
C TYR A 132 14.34 26.47 -10.00
N ALA A 133 14.62 27.70 -10.45
CA ALA A 133 14.59 28.92 -9.65
C ALA A 133 15.61 28.99 -8.47
N ALA A 134 16.74 28.27 -8.53
CA ALA A 134 17.85 28.52 -7.60
C ALA A 134 18.61 29.79 -8.00
N VAL A 135 18.94 30.65 -7.00
CA VAL A 135 19.62 31.89 -7.19
C VAL A 135 20.74 32.07 -6.16
N ALA A 136 21.90 32.52 -6.60
CA ALA A 136 23.06 32.69 -5.74
C ALA A 136 23.76 34.06 -5.97
N ASP A 137 24.48 34.52 -4.96
CA ASP A 137 25.50 35.56 -5.11
C ASP A 137 26.83 34.88 -5.41
N ILE A 138 27.52 35.37 -6.46
CA ILE A 138 28.74 34.74 -6.98
C ILE A 138 29.88 35.80 -6.94
N THR A 139 30.97 35.43 -6.26
CA THR A 139 32.17 36.30 -6.23
C THR A 139 33.27 35.71 -7.12
N VAL A 140 33.77 36.51 -8.01
CA VAL A 140 34.92 36.23 -8.89
C VAL A 140 36.14 36.97 -8.42
N SER A 141 37.26 36.24 -8.26
CA SER A 141 38.56 36.79 -7.93
C SER A 141 39.64 36.05 -8.68
N GLY A 142 40.62 36.78 -9.26
CA GLY A 142 41.66 36.17 -10.11
C GLY A 142 41.14 35.53 -11.40
N GLY A 143 40.00 36.01 -11.90
CA GLY A 143 39.38 35.46 -13.12
C GLY A 143 38.63 34.14 -12.93
N ALA A 144 38.49 33.66 -11.69
CA ALA A 144 37.77 32.44 -11.35
C ALA A 144 36.71 32.70 -10.26
N VAL A 145 35.66 31.92 -10.21
CA VAL A 145 34.65 31.93 -9.14
C VAL A 145 35.29 31.37 -7.86
N THR A 146 35.26 32.15 -6.79
CA THR A 146 35.85 31.77 -5.49
C THR A 146 34.79 31.54 -4.40
N THR A 147 33.62 32.19 -4.52
CA THR A 147 32.55 32.03 -3.54
C THR A 147 31.18 31.97 -4.24
N VAL A 148 30.31 31.08 -3.79
CA VAL A 148 28.91 30.98 -4.20
C VAL A 148 28.05 30.89 -2.96
N THR A 149 27.12 31.82 -2.78
CA THR A 149 26.22 31.87 -1.64
C THR A 149 24.79 31.78 -2.13
N ILE A 150 24.07 30.75 -1.74
CA ILE A 150 22.64 30.59 -2.06
C ILE A 150 21.83 31.68 -1.35
N ILE A 151 21.04 32.41 -2.13
CA ILE A 151 20.08 33.42 -1.63
C ILE A 151 18.63 32.98 -1.86
N SER A 152 18.38 32.07 -2.79
CA SER A 152 17.11 31.35 -2.96
C SER A 152 17.39 29.94 -3.46
N GLY A 153 16.95 28.92 -2.69
CA GLY A 153 17.25 27.52 -2.98
C GLY A 153 16.45 26.91 -4.14
N GLY A 154 15.47 27.63 -4.67
CA GLY A 154 14.64 27.09 -5.75
C GLY A 154 13.72 25.95 -5.32
N CYS A 155 13.45 25.03 -6.24
CA CYS A 155 12.60 23.86 -6.03
C CYS A 155 13.05 22.69 -6.92
N ALA A 156 12.71 21.46 -6.52
CA ALA A 156 12.88 20.22 -7.28
C ALA A 156 14.34 19.78 -7.54
N TYR A 157 15.30 20.27 -6.78
CA TYR A 157 16.70 19.80 -6.86
C TYR A 157 16.96 18.54 -6.05
N LEU A 158 17.96 17.76 -6.50
CA LEU A 158 18.52 16.62 -5.78
C LEU A 158 19.98 16.86 -5.37
N PRO A 159 20.47 16.23 -4.30
CA PRO A 159 21.88 16.19 -4.00
C PRO A 159 22.70 15.60 -5.15
N SER A 160 23.94 16.04 -5.30
CA SER A 160 24.88 15.61 -6.34
C SER A 160 24.57 16.07 -7.77
N GLU A 161 23.61 16.96 -7.97
CA GLU A 161 23.37 17.61 -9.27
C GLU A 161 24.39 18.73 -9.53
N TYR A 162 24.76 18.90 -10.80
CA TYR A 162 25.73 19.89 -11.22
C TYR A 162 25.05 21.12 -11.81
N LEU A 163 25.34 22.27 -11.22
CA LEU A 163 24.81 23.57 -11.63
C LEU A 163 25.92 24.50 -12.10
N THR A 164 25.55 25.47 -12.92
CA THR A 164 26.39 26.53 -13.44
C THR A 164 25.59 27.85 -13.48
N ALA A 165 26.23 28.94 -13.88
CA ALA A 165 25.58 30.22 -14.19
C ALA A 165 25.85 30.59 -15.63
N ALA A 166 24.93 31.33 -16.25
CA ALA A 166 25.14 31.90 -17.58
C ALA A 166 26.33 32.86 -17.55
N THR A 167 27.29 32.67 -18.44
CA THR A 167 28.53 33.49 -18.52
C THR A 167 28.25 34.99 -18.56
N ALA A 168 27.17 35.38 -19.26
CA ALA A 168 26.76 36.79 -19.36
C ALA A 168 26.39 37.41 -18.00
N LEU A 169 25.99 36.62 -17.01
CA LEU A 169 25.58 37.05 -15.68
C LEU A 169 26.76 37.12 -14.68
N ILE A 170 27.93 36.61 -15.04
CA ILE A 170 29.14 36.54 -14.19
C ILE A 170 30.37 37.10 -14.93
N GLY A 171 30.20 38.22 -15.67
CA GLY A 171 31.27 38.96 -16.31
C GLY A 171 31.53 38.66 -17.79
N GLY A 172 30.73 37.87 -18.46
CA GLY A 172 30.62 37.81 -19.93
C GLY A 172 31.71 37.13 -20.73
N THR A 173 32.87 36.77 -20.17
CA THR A 173 34.04 36.32 -20.94
C THR A 173 34.63 34.96 -20.51
N GLY A 174 34.26 34.48 -19.33
CA GLY A 174 34.82 33.27 -18.75
C GLY A 174 34.11 31.97 -19.19
N SER A 175 34.68 30.85 -18.79
CA SER A 175 34.09 29.51 -19.01
C SER A 175 34.50 28.49 -17.95
N GLY A 176 33.75 27.40 -17.84
CA GLY A 176 34.10 26.24 -17.01
C GLY A 176 33.69 26.32 -15.54
N PHE A 177 32.89 27.32 -15.13
CA PHE A 177 32.32 27.35 -13.78
C PHE A 177 31.30 26.23 -13.58
N SER A 178 31.45 25.52 -12.46
CA SER A 178 30.45 24.52 -12.03
C SER A 178 30.46 24.33 -10.51
N VAL A 179 29.27 24.07 -9.97
CA VAL A 179 29.04 23.71 -8.57
C VAL A 179 28.24 22.41 -8.50
N ILE A 180 28.36 21.71 -7.39
CA ILE A 180 27.53 20.55 -7.07
C ILE A 180 26.58 20.88 -5.91
N VAL A 181 25.36 20.41 -5.99
CA VAL A 181 24.39 20.52 -4.88
C VAL A 181 24.83 19.59 -3.76
N SER A 182 25.27 20.15 -2.63
CA SER A 182 25.74 19.38 -1.48
C SER A 182 24.62 18.95 -0.55
N SER A 183 23.63 19.84 -0.34
CA SER A 183 22.45 19.54 0.49
C SER A 183 21.21 20.30 0.00
N ILE A 184 20.05 19.73 0.32
CA ILE A 184 18.72 20.27 0.02
C ILE A 184 17.84 20.27 1.26
N LEU A 185 16.79 21.07 1.25
CA LEU A 185 15.63 20.93 2.12
C LEU A 185 14.60 20.13 1.32
N PRO A 186 14.38 18.83 1.63
CA PRO A 186 13.52 17.98 0.83
C PRO A 186 12.05 18.42 0.92
N CYS A 187 11.29 18.15 -0.12
CA CYS A 187 9.86 18.46 -0.20
C CYS A 187 9.01 17.64 0.77
N PHE A 188 9.52 16.52 1.22
CA PHE A 188 8.91 15.63 2.19
C PHE A 188 10.00 15.01 3.08
N ALA A 189 9.77 15.05 4.39
CA ALA A 189 10.58 14.32 5.37
C ALA A 189 9.70 13.25 6.02
N PRO A 190 10.06 11.97 5.94
CA PRO A 190 9.32 10.90 6.60
C PRO A 190 9.30 11.13 8.11
N SER A 191 8.13 10.90 8.74
CA SER A 191 7.95 11.14 10.18
C SER A 191 7.53 9.92 10.98
N GLY A 192 7.71 8.70 10.40
CA GLY A 192 7.16 7.47 10.95
C GLY A 192 5.62 7.42 10.87
N GLU A 193 5.04 6.23 10.89
CA GLU A 193 3.58 6.01 10.90
C GLU A 193 2.77 6.68 9.78
N ASN A 194 3.37 6.88 8.61
CA ASN A 194 2.67 7.43 7.45
C ASN A 194 1.71 6.38 6.87
N LEU A 195 0.49 6.83 6.50
CA LEU A 195 -0.51 6.02 5.77
C LEU A 195 -0.62 6.56 4.35
N TRP A 196 0.06 5.92 3.42
CA TRP A 196 0.16 6.39 2.06
C TRP A 196 -1.14 6.24 1.28
N GLN A 197 -1.50 7.29 0.57
CA GLN A 197 -2.56 7.30 -0.42
C GLN A 197 -1.98 7.71 -1.77
N PHE A 198 -2.40 7.02 -2.81
CA PHE A 198 -1.89 7.22 -4.16
C PHE A 198 -3.04 7.38 -5.15
N ASP A 199 -2.78 8.13 -6.20
CA ASP A 199 -3.59 8.14 -7.42
C ASP A 199 -2.74 8.52 -8.62
N SER A 200 -3.30 8.46 -9.81
CA SER A 200 -2.65 8.91 -11.04
C SER A 200 -3.36 10.12 -11.61
N PHE A 201 -2.60 11.05 -12.16
CA PHE A 201 -3.12 12.27 -12.75
C PHE A 201 -2.45 12.56 -14.08
N THR A 202 -3.23 13.04 -15.09
CA THR A 202 -2.71 13.49 -16.36
C THR A 202 -2.69 15.00 -16.39
N ASP A 203 -1.49 15.58 -16.43
CA ASP A 203 -1.31 17.01 -16.63
C ASP A 203 -1.40 17.37 -18.10
N SER A 204 -2.48 18.02 -18.49
CA SER A 204 -2.73 18.46 -19.87
C SER A 204 -2.28 19.91 -20.13
N SER A 205 -1.84 20.66 -19.11
CA SER A 205 -1.39 22.04 -19.21
C SER A 205 -0.01 22.20 -19.85
N GLY A 206 0.78 21.10 -19.86
CA GLY A 206 2.15 21.06 -20.38
C GLY A 206 2.28 20.03 -21.51
N ASN A 207 3.15 19.03 -21.30
CA ASN A 207 3.48 18.02 -22.31
C ASN A 207 2.53 16.81 -22.31
N GLY A 208 1.38 16.87 -21.62
CA GLY A 208 0.44 15.75 -21.49
C GLY A 208 1.02 14.58 -20.70
N LEU A 209 1.88 14.83 -19.74
CA LEU A 209 2.53 13.80 -18.94
C LEU A 209 1.57 13.22 -17.90
N ASN A 210 1.71 11.93 -17.68
CA ASN A 210 1.05 11.24 -16.59
C ASN A 210 1.94 11.23 -15.34
N TYR A 211 1.33 11.52 -14.20
CA TYR A 211 1.99 11.56 -12.91
C TYR A 211 1.41 10.52 -11.95
N LEU A 212 2.27 9.97 -11.11
CA LEU A 212 1.87 9.38 -9.84
C LEU A 212 1.74 10.52 -8.84
N ILE A 213 0.61 10.59 -8.17
CA ILE A 213 0.36 11.51 -7.06
C ILE A 213 0.39 10.71 -5.77
N ALA A 214 1.09 11.19 -4.77
CA ALA A 214 1.21 10.55 -3.48
C ALA A 214 0.97 11.53 -2.33
N HIS A 215 0.37 11.02 -1.28
CA HIS A 215 0.15 11.72 -0.02
C HIS A 215 0.48 10.76 1.13
N ALA A 216 1.42 11.16 1.99
CA ALA A 216 1.77 10.41 3.19
C ALA A 216 0.81 10.82 4.32
N GLY A 217 -0.37 10.25 4.34
CA GLY A 217 -1.35 10.47 5.41
C GLY A 217 -0.74 10.17 6.78
N LYS A 218 -1.21 10.86 7.81
CA LYS A 218 -0.83 10.56 9.20
C LYS A 218 -1.79 9.60 9.87
N ASN A 219 -1.28 8.92 10.88
CA ASN A 219 -2.03 8.04 11.74
C ASN A 219 -3.07 8.82 12.55
N LEU A 220 -4.33 8.39 12.54
CA LEU A 220 -5.46 8.99 13.28
C LEU A 220 -5.35 8.79 14.82
N SER A 221 -4.45 7.95 15.30
CA SER A 221 -4.28 7.77 16.75
C SER A 221 -3.65 8.99 17.42
N ASP A 222 -3.00 9.87 16.66
CA ASP A 222 -2.42 11.12 17.17
C ASP A 222 -3.24 12.33 16.69
N ILE A 223 -4.46 12.44 17.19
CA ILE A 223 -5.38 13.56 16.91
C ILE A 223 -4.77 14.92 17.35
N SER A 224 -3.80 14.92 18.28
CA SER A 224 -3.22 16.14 18.83
C SER A 224 -2.12 16.75 17.95
N ASN A 225 -1.59 16.01 16.97
CA ASN A 225 -0.46 16.42 16.13
C ASN A 225 -0.69 16.18 14.62
N GLU A 226 -1.95 16.24 14.16
CA GLU A 226 -2.21 16.22 12.72
C GLU A 226 -1.62 17.42 12.05
N ILE A 227 -0.50 17.23 11.38
CA ILE A 227 0.13 18.24 10.53
C ILE A 227 -0.31 17.97 9.11
N ASP A 228 -0.79 19.01 8.43
CA ASP A 228 -1.03 18.96 7.00
C ASP A 228 0.25 18.54 6.27
N THR A 229 0.15 17.47 5.50
CA THR A 229 1.26 16.92 4.74
C THR A 229 1.15 17.36 3.28
N ARG A 230 2.27 17.75 2.69
CA ARG A 230 2.32 18.14 1.27
C ARG A 230 1.95 16.97 0.37
N VAL A 231 1.15 17.27 -0.67
CA VAL A 231 0.94 16.38 -1.79
C VAL A 231 2.18 16.45 -2.70
N ILE A 232 2.67 15.30 -3.10
CA ILE A 232 3.86 15.13 -3.93
C ILE A 232 3.53 14.35 -5.19
N ALA A 233 4.28 14.60 -6.25
CA ALA A 233 4.07 13.96 -7.55
C ALA A 233 5.39 13.60 -8.22
N THR A 234 5.37 12.57 -9.05
CA THR A 234 6.46 12.21 -9.96
C THR A 234 5.91 11.86 -11.34
N PRO A 235 6.56 12.25 -12.44
CA PRO A 235 6.24 11.71 -13.75
C PRO A 235 6.31 10.19 -13.73
N LEU A 236 5.34 9.51 -14.33
CA LEU A 236 5.36 8.05 -14.37
C LEU A 236 6.65 7.55 -14.99
N GLY A 237 7.41 6.81 -14.20
CA GLY A 237 8.66 6.18 -14.62
C GLY A 237 9.92 6.82 -14.13
N THR A 238 9.82 7.84 -13.34
CA THR A 238 10.91 8.39 -12.55
C THR A 238 10.78 7.98 -11.09
N ASP A 239 11.84 8.15 -10.32
CA ASP A 239 11.91 7.83 -8.89
C ASP A 239 12.10 9.08 -8.03
N THR A 240 11.76 10.26 -8.59
CA THR A 240 11.96 11.55 -7.91
C THR A 240 10.65 12.27 -7.72
N MET A 241 10.25 12.49 -6.47
CA MET A 241 9.04 13.22 -6.08
C MET A 241 9.31 14.70 -5.88
N ALA A 242 8.40 15.53 -6.38
CA ALA A 242 8.36 16.98 -6.15
C ALA A 242 7.01 17.40 -5.56
N ILE A 243 6.95 18.60 -4.96
CA ILE A 243 5.69 19.14 -4.40
C ILE A 243 4.71 19.52 -5.50
N VAL A 244 3.43 19.24 -5.24
CA VAL A 244 2.30 19.72 -6.05
C VAL A 244 1.98 21.17 -5.70
N GLY A 245 1.59 21.97 -6.70
CA GLY A 245 1.10 23.33 -6.52
C GLY A 245 2.17 24.42 -6.47
N ALA A 246 3.47 24.10 -6.52
CA ALA A 246 4.55 25.07 -6.64
C ALA A 246 4.98 25.21 -8.11
N PHE A 247 5.20 26.42 -8.56
CA PHE A 247 5.63 26.73 -9.94
C PHE A 247 6.43 28.03 -10.02
N GLU A 248 7.27 28.14 -11.03
CA GLU A 248 7.90 29.39 -11.42
C GLU A 248 6.99 30.15 -12.39
N ALA A 249 6.54 31.37 -12.02
CA ALA A 249 5.64 32.13 -12.88
C ALA A 249 6.36 32.74 -14.07
N THR A 250 7.40 33.50 -13.77
CA THR A 250 8.30 34.19 -14.69
C THR A 250 9.33 34.95 -13.83
N VAL A 251 10.34 35.54 -14.44
CA VAL A 251 11.26 36.39 -13.71
C VAL A 251 10.58 37.68 -13.20
N ALA A 252 11.01 38.15 -12.07
CA ALA A 252 10.44 39.31 -11.39
C ALA A 252 11.47 40.39 -11.11
N THR A 253 11.00 41.62 -10.98
CA THR A 253 11.73 42.74 -10.41
C THR A 253 11.23 42.99 -8.99
N ILE A 254 12.16 43.02 -8.04
CA ILE A 254 11.94 43.15 -6.61
C ILE A 254 12.66 44.37 -6.14
N THR A 255 11.99 45.24 -5.34
CA THR A 255 12.56 46.47 -4.80
C THR A 255 12.57 46.41 -3.28
N SER A 256 13.73 46.65 -2.67
CA SER A 256 13.88 46.68 -1.21
C SER A 256 12.94 47.68 -0.57
N GLY A 257 12.29 47.27 0.53
CA GLY A 257 11.31 48.09 1.24
C GLY A 257 9.93 48.17 0.60
N SER A 258 9.73 47.58 -0.59
CA SER A 258 8.44 47.51 -1.27
C SER A 258 7.74 46.18 -1.00
N SER A 259 6.43 46.24 -0.78
CA SER A 259 5.56 45.06 -0.76
C SER A 259 5.05 44.65 -2.16
N THR A 260 5.50 45.34 -3.21
CA THR A 260 5.07 45.09 -4.58
C THR A 260 6.23 44.54 -5.39
N ILE A 261 6.00 43.44 -6.09
CA ILE A 261 6.90 42.87 -7.09
C ILE A 261 6.25 42.95 -8.47
N THR A 262 7.09 43.08 -9.52
CA THR A 262 6.61 43.18 -10.89
C THR A 262 7.11 41.96 -11.69
N LEU A 263 6.20 41.17 -12.23
CA LEU A 263 6.51 40.02 -13.10
C LEU A 263 6.83 40.55 -14.53
N ALA A 264 7.73 39.88 -15.23
CA ALA A 264 8.05 40.19 -16.63
C ALA A 264 6.87 39.89 -17.57
N ALA A 265 6.01 38.96 -17.23
CA ALA A 265 4.78 38.64 -17.96
C ALA A 265 3.64 38.28 -17.01
N ALA A 266 2.41 38.54 -17.42
CA ALA A 266 1.24 38.11 -16.65
C ALA A 266 1.13 36.59 -16.59
N ASN A 267 0.76 36.08 -15.41
CA ASN A 267 0.51 34.66 -15.22
C ASN A 267 -0.81 34.47 -14.46
N PHE A 268 -1.78 33.79 -15.08
CA PHE A 268 -3.12 33.57 -14.51
C PHE A 268 -3.14 32.61 -13.32
N GLN A 269 -2.08 31.80 -13.13
CA GLN A 269 -1.94 30.89 -12.00
C GLN A 269 -1.50 31.61 -10.71
N VAL A 270 -1.05 32.86 -10.80
CA VAL A 270 -0.70 33.67 -9.64
C VAL A 270 -1.94 34.30 -9.03
N GLY A 271 -2.20 34.02 -7.75
CA GLY A 271 -3.44 34.42 -7.09
C GLY A 271 -3.30 34.67 -5.60
N PHE A 272 -4.40 35.08 -5.00
CA PHE A 272 -4.50 35.43 -3.57
C PHE A 272 -4.05 34.24 -2.67
N ASN A 273 -3.36 34.60 -1.58
CA ASN A 273 -2.93 33.71 -0.50
C ASN A 273 -1.85 32.66 -0.87
N GLN A 274 -1.30 32.68 -2.09
CA GLN A 274 -0.13 31.85 -2.43
C GLN A 274 1.09 32.32 -1.65
N THR A 275 1.90 31.36 -1.19
CA THR A 275 3.21 31.64 -0.60
C THR A 275 4.21 31.98 -1.71
N VAL A 276 5.01 33.03 -1.50
CA VAL A 276 6.01 33.50 -2.47
C VAL A 276 7.41 33.25 -1.95
N ARG A 277 8.28 32.69 -2.79
CA ARG A 277 9.68 32.43 -2.49
C ARG A 277 10.57 32.96 -3.60
N GLY A 278 11.61 33.69 -3.21
CA GLY A 278 12.58 34.30 -4.14
C GLY A 278 13.64 35.11 -3.41
N PRO A 279 14.67 35.61 -4.14
CA PRO A 279 15.70 36.46 -3.57
C PRO A 279 15.11 37.72 -2.92
N GLY A 280 15.52 38.03 -1.70
CA GLY A 280 15.05 39.20 -0.97
C GLY A 280 13.58 39.17 -0.53
N ILE A 281 12.87 38.07 -0.69
CA ILE A 281 11.51 37.90 -0.19
C ILE A 281 11.58 37.17 1.15
N PRO A 282 11.03 37.74 2.26
CA PRO A 282 10.99 37.07 3.56
C PRO A 282 10.26 35.71 3.52
N VAL A 283 10.70 34.78 4.35
CA VAL A 283 10.04 33.45 4.46
C VAL A 283 8.62 33.64 4.99
N GLY A 284 7.66 32.93 4.36
CA GLY A 284 6.25 32.99 4.74
C GLY A 284 5.46 34.11 4.10
N THR A 285 6.08 34.94 3.25
CA THR A 285 5.40 36.00 2.50
C THR A 285 4.30 35.46 1.60
N ARG A 286 3.14 36.14 1.59
CA ARG A 286 1.96 35.71 0.81
C ARG A 286 1.49 36.77 -0.16
N VAL A 287 0.82 36.37 -1.21
CA VAL A 287 0.14 37.24 -2.18
C VAL A 287 -1.13 37.81 -1.57
N VAL A 288 -1.24 39.14 -1.56
CA VAL A 288 -2.44 39.88 -1.15
C VAL A 288 -3.34 40.20 -2.35
N SER A 289 -2.76 40.59 -3.47
CA SER A 289 -3.51 40.86 -4.70
C SER A 289 -2.63 40.77 -5.94
N VAL A 290 -3.26 40.59 -7.07
CA VAL A 290 -2.60 40.51 -8.39
C VAL A 290 -3.35 41.39 -9.37
N SER A 291 -2.61 42.19 -10.11
CA SER A 291 -3.13 43.01 -11.21
C SER A 291 -2.17 42.91 -12.41
N THR A 292 -2.55 42.11 -13.37
CA THR A 292 -1.75 41.78 -14.57
C THR A 292 -0.35 41.28 -14.22
N THR A 293 0.66 42.13 -14.21
CA THR A 293 2.07 41.82 -13.86
C THR A 293 2.46 42.30 -12.47
N THR A 294 1.61 43.05 -11.79
CA THR A 294 1.89 43.58 -10.46
C THR A 294 1.32 42.67 -9.38
N VAL A 295 2.19 42.21 -8.49
CA VAL A 295 1.80 41.31 -7.36
C VAL A 295 2.09 42.04 -6.06
N VAL A 296 1.07 42.23 -5.23
CA VAL A 296 1.18 42.84 -3.90
C VAL A 296 1.34 41.73 -2.88
N LEU A 297 2.33 41.89 -2.01
CA LEU A 297 2.71 40.95 -0.95
C LEU A 297 2.31 41.50 0.42
N ASP A 298 2.16 40.61 1.40
CA ASP A 298 1.87 40.98 2.80
C ASP A 298 3.10 41.46 3.58
N GLN A 299 4.31 41.26 3.02
CA GLN A 299 5.58 41.69 3.61
C GLN A 299 6.42 42.46 2.59
N ASN A 300 7.23 43.38 3.10
CA ASN A 300 8.17 44.12 2.26
C ASN A 300 9.41 43.30 1.92
N ALA A 301 9.88 43.43 0.70
CA ALA A 301 11.14 42.83 0.27
C ALA A 301 12.33 43.44 1.03
N THR A 302 13.32 42.62 1.33
CA THR A 302 14.53 43.00 2.10
C THR A 302 15.69 43.43 1.23
N ALA A 303 15.67 43.11 -0.06
CA ALA A 303 16.70 43.44 -1.04
C ALA A 303 16.09 43.71 -2.43
N SER A 304 16.84 44.38 -3.30
CA SER A 304 16.43 44.68 -4.67
C SER A 304 17.10 43.72 -5.66
N TYR A 305 16.30 43.16 -6.55
CA TYR A 305 16.75 42.26 -7.63
C TYR A 305 15.97 42.53 -8.90
N THR A 306 16.60 42.33 -10.06
CA THR A 306 15.98 42.50 -11.38
C THR A 306 16.12 41.19 -12.18
N ASN A 307 15.06 40.77 -12.83
CA ASN A 307 15.01 39.54 -13.65
C ASN A 307 15.43 38.27 -12.90
N VAL A 308 14.98 38.13 -11.66
CA VAL A 308 15.21 36.93 -10.85
C VAL A 308 13.98 36.01 -10.86
N PRO A 309 14.17 34.70 -10.85
CA PRO A 309 13.06 33.77 -10.76
C PRO A 309 12.37 33.83 -9.39
N VAL A 310 11.04 33.74 -9.41
CA VAL A 310 10.20 33.74 -8.21
C VAL A 310 9.24 32.54 -8.28
N ILE A 311 9.14 31.79 -7.20
CA ILE A 311 8.26 30.65 -7.04
C ILE A 311 6.99 31.09 -6.31
N PHE A 312 5.85 30.72 -6.88
CA PHE A 312 4.54 30.79 -6.24
C PHE A 312 4.12 29.38 -5.85
N ASP A 313 3.57 29.23 -4.65
CA ASP A 313 3.22 27.94 -4.07
C ASP A 313 1.80 28.01 -3.48
N ASN A 314 0.90 27.22 -4.03
CA ASN A 314 -0.49 27.09 -3.56
C ASN A 314 -0.61 26.39 -2.22
N ASN A 315 0.49 25.95 -1.64
CA ASN A 315 0.58 25.24 -0.37
C ASN A 315 -0.41 24.07 -0.28
N VAL A 316 -0.34 23.16 -1.24
CA VAL A 316 -1.22 22.00 -1.30
C VAL A 316 -0.77 20.99 -0.25
N ALA A 317 -1.18 21.25 0.98
CA ALA A 317 -0.96 20.41 2.15
C ALA A 317 -2.30 20.10 2.80
N VAL A 318 -2.55 18.85 3.15
CA VAL A 318 -3.79 18.35 3.74
C VAL A 318 -3.53 17.24 4.73
N SER A 319 -4.47 16.95 5.61
CA SER A 319 -4.38 15.87 6.59
C SER A 319 -5.04 14.55 6.14
N GLY A 320 -5.88 14.57 5.11
CA GLY A 320 -6.67 13.42 4.66
C GLY A 320 -6.01 12.62 3.55
N GLY A 321 -6.02 13.15 2.34
CA GLY A 321 -5.48 12.42 1.19
C GLY A 321 -5.78 13.07 -0.15
N VAL A 322 -5.68 12.28 -1.21
CA VAL A 322 -5.76 12.72 -2.60
C VAL A 322 -6.59 11.75 -3.43
N VAL A 323 -7.33 12.27 -4.41
CA VAL A 323 -8.06 11.49 -5.42
C VAL A 323 -8.15 12.26 -6.73
N SER A 324 -8.00 11.55 -7.84
CA SER A 324 -8.18 12.11 -9.19
C SER A 324 -9.61 11.86 -9.67
N LEU A 325 -10.35 12.93 -9.92
CA LEU A 325 -11.63 12.91 -10.63
C LEU A 325 -11.39 13.56 -12.00
N HIS A 326 -10.75 12.81 -12.88
CA HIS A 326 -10.26 13.34 -14.16
C HIS A 326 -11.26 14.27 -14.85
N PRO A 327 -10.82 15.47 -15.29
CA PRO A 327 -9.45 15.99 -15.34
C PRO A 327 -8.99 16.81 -14.10
N TYR A 328 -9.62 16.65 -12.95
CA TYR A 328 -9.32 17.40 -11.73
C TYR A 328 -8.61 16.52 -10.70
N LEU A 329 -7.65 17.11 -9.99
CA LEU A 329 -7.04 16.52 -8.82
C LEU A 329 -7.72 17.10 -7.57
N PHE A 330 -8.23 16.24 -6.70
CA PHE A 330 -8.84 16.60 -5.43
C PHE A 330 -7.94 16.25 -4.27
N VAL A 331 -7.91 17.14 -3.29
CA VAL A 331 -7.28 16.93 -1.98
C VAL A 331 -8.32 17.17 -0.88
N TYR A 332 -8.18 16.48 0.23
CA TYR A 332 -9.17 16.54 1.30
C TYR A 332 -8.53 16.33 2.68
N GLY A 333 -9.22 16.78 3.73
CA GLY A 333 -8.67 16.70 5.08
C GLY A 333 -9.61 17.19 6.17
N ASP A 334 -9.04 17.84 7.17
CA ASP A 334 -9.75 18.33 8.35
C ASP A 334 -10.84 19.34 8.04
N ASN A 335 -11.78 19.48 8.98
CA ASN A 335 -12.94 20.38 8.87
C ASN A 335 -13.79 20.10 7.62
N GLY A 336 -13.80 18.86 7.13
CA GLY A 336 -14.55 18.51 5.94
C GLY A 336 -14.02 19.13 4.65
N LEU A 337 -12.75 19.53 4.63
CA LEU A 337 -12.11 20.16 3.48
C LEU A 337 -12.13 19.24 2.25
N ILE A 338 -12.63 19.77 1.15
CA ILE A 338 -12.52 19.23 -0.21
C ILE A 338 -12.07 20.36 -1.12
N ARG A 339 -10.92 20.23 -1.74
CA ARG A 339 -10.34 21.25 -2.62
C ARG A 339 -9.85 20.61 -3.91
N ASN A 340 -10.05 21.26 -5.06
CA ASN A 340 -9.58 20.74 -6.35
C ASN A 340 -8.72 21.77 -7.09
N CYS A 341 -7.82 21.26 -7.94
CA CYS A 341 -7.07 22.06 -8.91
C CYS A 341 -7.95 22.43 -10.11
N ALA A 342 -7.45 23.33 -10.98
CA ALA A 342 -8.02 23.56 -12.30
C ALA A 342 -7.93 22.30 -13.19
N ALA A 343 -8.78 22.21 -14.19
CA ALA A 343 -8.82 21.07 -15.09
C ALA A 343 -7.49 20.83 -15.80
N GLY A 344 -6.92 19.64 -15.59
CA GLY A 344 -5.68 19.21 -16.24
C GLY A 344 -4.41 19.95 -15.81
N ASN A 345 -4.44 20.71 -14.69
CA ASN A 345 -3.27 21.44 -14.20
C ASN A 345 -3.16 21.40 -12.67
N PHE A 346 -2.36 20.50 -12.15
CA PHE A 346 -2.18 20.36 -10.70
C PHE A 346 -1.27 21.44 -10.06
N HIS A 347 -0.77 22.39 -10.86
CA HIS A 347 -0.08 23.59 -10.36
C HIS A 347 -1.04 24.77 -10.20
N ASP A 348 -2.22 24.75 -10.81
CA ASP A 348 -3.22 25.82 -10.73
C ASP A 348 -4.34 25.48 -9.74
N TRP A 349 -4.41 26.26 -8.67
CA TRP A 349 -5.42 26.14 -7.60
C TRP A 349 -6.16 27.45 -7.36
N VAL A 350 -6.11 28.38 -8.35
CA VAL A 350 -6.71 29.72 -8.25
C VAL A 350 -7.67 30.04 -9.39
N SER A 351 -7.60 29.35 -10.50
CA SER A 351 -8.52 29.53 -11.63
C SER A 351 -9.98 29.26 -11.23
N ALA A 352 -10.91 29.77 -12.01
CA ALA A 352 -12.33 29.79 -11.67
C ALA A 352 -12.96 28.41 -11.43
N ASP A 353 -12.41 27.35 -12.01
CA ASP A 353 -12.82 25.96 -11.84
C ASP A 353 -12.08 25.22 -10.72
N ALA A 354 -11.05 25.87 -10.12
CA ALA A 354 -10.46 25.44 -8.86
C ALA A 354 -11.35 25.89 -7.69
N ASN A 355 -11.81 24.96 -6.89
CA ASN A 355 -12.76 25.21 -5.81
C ASN A 355 -12.32 24.63 -4.47
N GLU A 356 -12.84 25.21 -3.41
CA GLU A 356 -12.66 24.73 -2.03
C GLU A 356 -14.01 24.75 -1.31
N ALA A 357 -14.31 23.69 -0.57
CA ALA A 357 -15.52 23.58 0.25
C ALA A 357 -15.23 22.81 1.54
N ASN A 358 -15.92 23.21 2.61
CA ASN A 358 -15.90 22.51 3.90
C ASN A 358 -17.26 21.87 4.10
N MET A 359 -17.35 20.54 3.88
CA MET A 359 -18.62 19.83 3.72
C MET A 359 -19.01 18.93 4.91
N ALA A 360 -18.12 18.76 5.87
CA ALA A 360 -18.36 17.99 7.09
C ALA A 360 -17.72 18.69 8.29
N THR A 361 -18.17 18.35 9.49
CA THR A 361 -17.55 18.81 10.74
C THR A 361 -16.30 17.98 11.07
N GLY A 362 -16.28 16.73 10.62
CA GLY A 362 -15.16 15.82 10.80
C GLY A 362 -14.18 15.83 9.64
N LYS A 363 -13.05 15.16 9.85
CA LYS A 363 -12.03 14.94 8.83
C LYS A 363 -12.54 14.05 7.70
N ILE A 364 -12.24 14.41 6.45
CA ILE A 364 -12.41 13.51 5.31
C ILE A 364 -11.16 12.65 5.18
N VAL A 365 -11.35 11.33 5.20
CA VAL A 365 -10.25 10.37 5.27
C VAL A 365 -10.05 9.59 3.98
N LYS A 366 -11.09 9.52 3.10
CA LYS A 366 -11.01 8.81 1.83
C LYS A 366 -11.86 9.47 0.76
N GLY A 367 -11.32 9.55 -0.45
CA GLY A 367 -12.04 9.88 -1.68
C GLY A 367 -11.87 8.78 -2.71
N LEU A 368 -12.93 8.45 -3.46
CA LEU A 368 -12.88 7.53 -4.61
C LEU A 368 -13.74 8.07 -5.76
N PRO A 369 -13.31 7.88 -7.02
CA PRO A 369 -14.11 8.26 -8.18
C PRO A 369 -15.39 7.40 -8.25
N VAL A 370 -16.51 8.00 -8.63
CA VAL A 370 -17.74 7.26 -8.95
C VAL A 370 -17.59 6.68 -10.34
N ARG A 371 -17.68 5.36 -10.43
CA ARG A 371 -17.63 4.64 -11.70
C ARG A 371 -19.04 4.38 -12.21
N GLY A 372 -19.28 4.77 -13.47
CA GLY A 372 -20.54 4.56 -14.18
C GLY A 372 -21.52 5.73 -14.12
N GLY A 373 -22.43 5.80 -15.09
CA GLY A 373 -23.61 6.64 -15.14
C GLY A 373 -23.48 8.00 -15.82
N SER A 374 -22.38 8.70 -15.75
CA SER A 374 -22.17 10.02 -16.39
C SER A 374 -20.73 10.18 -16.83
N ASN A 375 -20.51 10.88 -17.94
CA ASN A 375 -19.18 11.30 -18.37
C ASN A 375 -18.65 12.49 -17.55
N ALA A 376 -19.47 13.08 -16.69
CA ALA A 376 -19.05 14.17 -15.82
C ALA A 376 -18.29 13.63 -14.61
N PRO A 377 -17.19 14.27 -14.18
CA PRO A 377 -16.42 13.87 -13.01
C PRO A 377 -17.31 13.83 -11.76
N SER A 378 -17.22 12.75 -11.00
CA SER A 378 -17.97 12.57 -9.76
C SER A 378 -17.18 11.69 -8.79
N GLY A 379 -17.21 12.00 -7.51
CA GLY A 379 -16.52 11.28 -6.46
C GLY A 379 -17.37 11.08 -5.20
N LEU A 380 -17.02 10.06 -4.43
CA LEU A 380 -17.51 9.85 -3.07
C LEU A 380 -16.38 10.13 -2.10
N PHE A 381 -16.72 10.85 -1.04
CA PHE A 381 -15.81 11.22 0.03
C PHE A 381 -16.38 10.75 1.37
N TRP A 382 -15.57 10.00 2.11
CA TRP A 382 -15.92 9.51 3.44
C TRP A 382 -15.28 10.39 4.50
N SER A 383 -16.12 10.99 5.33
CA SER A 383 -15.67 11.58 6.59
C SER A 383 -15.81 10.55 7.72
N LEU A 384 -15.38 10.90 8.93
CA LEU A 384 -15.50 10.02 10.10
C LEU A 384 -16.94 9.64 10.44
N ASP A 385 -17.91 10.42 10.01
CA ASP A 385 -19.34 10.28 10.35
C ASP A 385 -20.29 10.36 9.16
N SER A 386 -19.80 10.73 7.97
CA SER A 386 -20.68 10.98 6.82
C SER A 386 -20.05 10.54 5.49
N VAL A 387 -20.92 10.37 4.49
CA VAL A 387 -20.53 10.14 3.09
C VAL A 387 -21.08 11.29 2.24
N ILE A 388 -20.17 11.90 1.47
CA ILE A 388 -20.47 13.06 0.63
C ILE A 388 -20.23 12.68 -0.83
N ARG A 389 -21.17 13.02 -1.69
CA ARG A 389 -21.02 12.93 -3.14
C ARG A 389 -20.66 14.29 -3.69
N VAL A 390 -19.60 14.34 -4.47
CA VAL A 390 -19.17 15.51 -5.23
C VAL A 390 -19.41 15.22 -6.72
N SER A 391 -20.11 16.13 -7.40
CA SER A 391 -20.47 15.94 -8.80
C SER A 391 -20.20 17.23 -9.59
N TYR A 392 -19.60 17.11 -10.76
CA TYR A 392 -19.43 18.23 -11.67
C TYR A 392 -20.78 18.64 -12.25
N ASN A 393 -21.23 19.85 -11.91
CA ASN A 393 -22.50 20.41 -12.33
C ASN A 393 -22.37 21.94 -12.45
N PRO A 394 -21.77 22.45 -13.52
CA PRO A 394 -21.57 23.89 -13.67
C PRO A 394 -22.90 24.63 -13.72
N THR A 395 -23.12 25.52 -12.75
CA THR A 395 -24.33 26.32 -12.62
C THR A 395 -23.95 27.77 -12.42
N SER A 396 -24.49 28.66 -13.21
CA SER A 396 -24.29 30.10 -13.01
C SER A 396 -25.26 30.63 -11.97
N ILE A 397 -24.76 31.22 -10.92
CA ILE A 397 -25.51 31.85 -9.85
C ILE A 397 -25.26 33.34 -9.90
N THR A 398 -26.32 34.14 -9.91
CA THR A 398 -26.18 35.61 -9.85
C THR A 398 -26.21 36.07 -8.40
N LEU A 399 -25.08 36.58 -7.90
CA LEU A 399 -24.93 37.17 -6.58
C LEU A 399 -24.89 38.71 -6.75
N GLY A 400 -26.02 39.37 -6.53
CA GLY A 400 -26.16 40.81 -6.80
C GLY A 400 -26.05 41.10 -8.29
N SER A 401 -25.03 41.89 -8.69
CA SER A 401 -24.74 42.20 -10.09
C SER A 401 -23.68 41.29 -10.75
N THR A 402 -23.12 40.36 -10.00
CA THR A 402 -22.01 39.51 -10.48
C THR A 402 -22.51 38.08 -10.72
N ALA A 403 -22.30 37.57 -11.93
CA ALA A 403 -22.50 36.15 -12.23
C ALA A 403 -21.28 35.34 -11.79
N VAL A 404 -21.49 34.36 -10.89
CA VAL A 404 -20.47 33.42 -10.42
C VAL A 404 -20.84 32.04 -10.91
N THR A 405 -19.91 31.33 -11.53
CA THR A 405 -20.14 29.93 -11.93
C THR A 405 -19.65 29.01 -10.82
N GLN A 406 -20.59 28.23 -10.29
CA GLN A 406 -20.29 27.12 -9.38
C GLN A 406 -20.12 25.86 -10.21
N PHE A 407 -18.95 25.25 -10.17
CA PHE A 407 -18.64 24.08 -10.98
C PHE A 407 -19.02 22.76 -10.32
N TRP A 408 -19.07 22.73 -8.97
CA TRP A 408 -19.25 21.50 -8.20
C TRP A 408 -20.50 21.56 -7.33
N ARG A 409 -21.20 20.44 -7.31
CA ARG A 409 -22.30 20.19 -6.39
C ARG A 409 -21.83 19.17 -5.35
N TYR A 410 -22.15 19.47 -4.08
CA TYR A 410 -21.81 18.66 -2.92
C TYR A 410 -23.11 18.19 -2.27
N ASP A 411 -23.33 16.88 -2.21
CA ASP A 411 -24.50 16.26 -1.59
C ASP A 411 -24.07 15.34 -0.44
N VAL A 412 -24.53 15.62 0.79
CA VAL A 412 -24.35 14.69 1.91
C VAL A 412 -25.34 13.54 1.72
N ILE A 413 -24.82 12.34 1.38
CA ILE A 413 -25.64 11.15 1.13
C ILE A 413 -26.07 10.49 2.43
N SER A 414 -25.19 10.47 3.42
CA SER A 414 -25.46 9.91 4.75
C SER A 414 -24.69 10.71 5.79
N SER A 415 -25.36 11.03 6.90
CA SER A 415 -24.81 11.75 8.05
C SER A 415 -24.60 10.84 9.28
N GLN A 416 -24.72 9.53 9.11
CA GLN A 416 -24.57 8.53 10.19
C GLN A 416 -23.80 7.30 9.72
N SER A 417 -22.84 7.50 8.83
CA SER A 417 -22.01 6.43 8.25
C SER A 417 -20.58 6.60 8.68
N SER A 418 -20.18 5.85 9.69
CA SER A 418 -18.80 5.82 10.15
C SER A 418 -17.88 5.08 9.16
N ILE A 419 -16.60 5.36 9.27
CA ILE A 419 -15.52 4.64 8.57
C ILE A 419 -14.41 4.27 9.55
N LEU A 420 -13.93 3.05 9.48
CA LEU A 420 -12.88 2.54 10.39
C LEU A 420 -11.49 3.02 9.99
N SER A 421 -11.16 2.96 8.71
CA SER A 421 -9.88 3.40 8.15
C SER A 421 -10.01 3.86 6.70
N SER A 422 -9.08 4.68 6.25
CA SER A 422 -9.05 5.18 4.86
C SER A 422 -8.84 4.07 3.82
N GLN A 423 -8.22 2.96 4.20
CA GLN A 423 -7.96 1.83 3.31
C GLN A 423 -9.02 0.72 3.41
N SER A 424 -10.01 0.84 4.31
CA SER A 424 -11.08 -0.16 4.45
C SER A 424 -12.14 -0.09 3.36
N VAL A 425 -12.14 0.98 2.56
CA VAL A 425 -13.10 1.18 1.45
C VAL A 425 -12.57 0.57 0.17
N ILE A 426 -13.41 -0.21 -0.50
CA ILE A 426 -13.11 -0.77 -1.82
C ILE A 426 -14.31 -0.73 -2.75
N GLU A 427 -14.06 -0.49 -4.02
CA GLU A 427 -15.08 -0.57 -5.07
C GLU A 427 -15.05 -1.95 -5.74
N TYR A 428 -16.21 -2.55 -5.91
CA TYR A 428 -16.40 -3.77 -6.69
C TYR A 428 -17.72 -3.68 -7.49
N ASP A 429 -17.61 -3.80 -8.82
CA ASP A 429 -18.74 -3.72 -9.78
C ASP A 429 -19.63 -2.46 -9.59
N GLY A 430 -19.00 -1.30 -9.33
CA GLY A 430 -19.71 -0.03 -9.16
C GLY A 430 -20.37 0.16 -7.79
N ILE A 431 -20.23 -0.80 -6.88
CA ILE A 431 -20.68 -0.73 -5.50
C ILE A 431 -19.48 -0.51 -4.60
N TYR A 432 -19.63 0.35 -3.59
CA TYR A 432 -18.57 0.65 -2.64
C TYR A 432 -18.87 -0.06 -1.32
N TYR A 433 -17.87 -0.76 -0.80
CA TYR A 433 -17.95 -1.55 0.42
C TYR A 433 -16.91 -1.05 1.41
N TRP A 434 -17.28 -0.92 2.70
CA TRP A 434 -16.34 -0.51 3.74
C TRP A 434 -16.72 -1.02 5.12
N VAL A 435 -15.77 -0.91 6.05
CA VAL A 435 -15.98 -1.21 7.45
C VAL A 435 -16.23 0.09 8.20
N GLY A 436 -17.36 0.18 8.87
CA GLY A 436 -17.66 1.23 9.86
C GLY A 436 -17.08 0.89 11.23
N VAL A 437 -17.38 1.68 12.22
CA VAL A 437 -16.90 1.46 13.60
C VAL A 437 -17.55 0.23 14.24
N ASP A 438 -18.80 -0.09 13.86
CA ASP A 438 -19.64 -1.12 14.47
C ASP A 438 -20.35 -2.06 13.48
N ARG A 439 -20.21 -1.81 12.19
CA ARG A 439 -20.88 -2.58 11.13
C ARG A 439 -20.17 -2.51 9.78
N PHE A 440 -20.51 -3.43 8.90
CA PHE A 440 -20.08 -3.42 7.50
C PHE A 440 -21.14 -2.68 6.66
N LEU A 441 -20.68 -1.82 5.78
CA LEU A 441 -21.54 -0.91 5.01
C LEU A 441 -21.26 -1.03 3.51
N LEU A 442 -22.27 -0.73 2.70
CA LEU A 442 -22.14 -0.61 1.25
C LEU A 442 -22.90 0.63 0.73
N TYR A 443 -22.48 1.10 -0.43
CA TYR A 443 -23.18 2.13 -1.20
C TYR A 443 -23.39 1.66 -2.64
N ASN A 444 -24.66 1.56 -3.02
CA ASN A 444 -25.12 1.23 -4.38
C ASN A 444 -26.10 2.27 -4.92
N GLY A 445 -25.93 3.53 -4.54
CA GLY A 445 -26.88 4.62 -4.71
C GLY A 445 -27.51 5.05 -3.38
N VAL A 446 -27.58 4.15 -2.41
CA VAL A 446 -28.00 4.41 -1.03
C VAL A 446 -27.03 3.69 -0.09
N VAL A 447 -26.72 4.29 1.06
CA VAL A 447 -25.90 3.63 2.10
C VAL A 447 -26.75 2.59 2.81
N LYS A 448 -26.24 1.36 2.91
CA LYS A 448 -26.89 0.23 3.56
C LYS A 448 -25.89 -0.57 4.38
N GLU A 449 -26.41 -1.22 5.42
CA GLU A 449 -25.65 -2.22 6.14
C GLU A 449 -25.57 -3.52 5.34
N ILE A 450 -24.44 -4.20 5.41
CA ILE A 450 -24.24 -5.56 4.91
C ILE A 450 -24.51 -6.51 6.08
N PRO A 451 -25.61 -7.27 6.08
CA PRO A 451 -25.89 -8.17 7.19
C PRO A 451 -24.76 -9.21 7.37
N ASN A 452 -24.30 -9.37 8.60
CA ASN A 452 -23.30 -10.38 8.96
C ASN A 452 -23.68 -11.06 10.27
N SER A 453 -24.51 -12.10 10.19
CA SER A 453 -24.90 -12.89 11.36
C SER A 453 -23.89 -14.00 11.69
N MET A 454 -22.82 -14.15 10.90
CA MET A 454 -21.88 -15.27 11.02
C MET A 454 -20.68 -14.95 11.90
N ASN A 455 -20.10 -13.74 11.74
CA ASN A 455 -18.84 -13.38 12.36
C ASN A 455 -18.70 -11.86 12.62
N GLN A 456 -19.80 -11.14 12.77
CA GLN A 456 -19.78 -9.70 13.08
C GLN A 456 -19.16 -9.45 14.46
N ASN A 457 -19.64 -10.13 15.50
CA ASN A 457 -19.09 -9.98 16.84
C ASN A 457 -17.65 -10.52 16.91
N TYR A 458 -17.39 -11.63 16.22
CA TYR A 458 -16.02 -12.18 16.12
C TYR A 458 -15.04 -11.14 15.58
N PHE A 459 -15.42 -10.33 14.58
CA PHE A 459 -14.58 -9.26 14.05
C PHE A 459 -14.47 -8.09 15.05
N PHE A 460 -15.58 -7.49 15.45
CA PHE A 460 -15.57 -6.23 16.21
C PHE A 460 -15.08 -6.41 17.65
N ASP A 461 -15.40 -7.53 18.31
CA ASP A 461 -14.96 -7.82 19.68
C ASP A 461 -13.45 -8.18 19.76
N ASN A 462 -12.88 -8.67 18.66
CA ASN A 462 -11.47 -9.05 18.61
C ASN A 462 -10.58 -8.04 17.89
N LEU A 463 -11.13 -7.00 17.26
CA LEU A 463 -10.37 -5.96 16.60
C LEU A 463 -9.50 -5.19 17.61
N ASN A 464 -8.19 -5.10 17.37
CA ASN A 464 -7.37 -4.14 18.09
C ASN A 464 -7.71 -2.72 17.64
N TYR A 465 -8.65 -2.09 18.37
CA TYR A 465 -9.18 -0.78 17.99
C TYR A 465 -8.12 0.33 18.00
N ALA A 466 -7.07 0.21 18.80
CA ALA A 466 -5.95 1.16 18.80
C ALA A 466 -5.20 1.16 17.44
N GLN A 467 -5.21 0.03 16.73
CA GLN A 467 -4.56 -0.16 15.43
C GLN A 467 -5.55 -0.19 14.25
N ARG A 468 -6.80 0.26 14.45
CA ARG A 468 -7.90 0.19 13.47
C ARG A 468 -7.56 0.78 12.11
N GLN A 469 -6.63 1.73 12.06
CA GLN A 469 -6.25 2.40 10.82
C GLN A 469 -5.44 1.55 9.87
N LYS A 470 -4.85 0.46 10.38
CA LYS A 470 -4.16 -0.53 9.58
C LYS A 470 -5.12 -1.50 8.88
N VAL A 471 -6.43 -1.43 9.18
CA VAL A 471 -7.45 -2.21 8.46
C VAL A 471 -7.51 -1.76 7.02
N TYR A 472 -7.35 -2.70 6.10
CA TYR A 472 -7.43 -2.42 4.68
C TYR A 472 -8.23 -3.48 3.93
N ALA A 473 -8.74 -3.11 2.76
CA ALA A 473 -9.51 -3.98 1.89
C ALA A 473 -8.75 -4.30 0.60
N THR A 474 -8.91 -5.52 0.14
CA THR A 474 -8.56 -5.93 -1.24
C THR A 474 -9.68 -6.76 -1.84
N LYS A 475 -9.61 -7.06 -3.13
CA LYS A 475 -10.66 -7.83 -3.82
C LYS A 475 -10.08 -8.94 -4.67
N VAL A 476 -10.84 -10.03 -4.79
CA VAL A 476 -10.56 -11.13 -5.70
C VAL A 476 -11.74 -11.27 -6.67
N PRO A 477 -11.77 -10.48 -7.76
CA PRO A 477 -12.95 -10.40 -8.65
C PRO A 477 -13.35 -11.72 -9.28
N ARG A 478 -12.38 -12.63 -9.52
CA ARG A 478 -12.65 -13.97 -10.08
C ARG A 478 -13.68 -14.73 -9.25
N PHE A 479 -13.63 -14.60 -7.92
CA PHE A 479 -14.50 -15.31 -6.99
C PHE A 479 -15.60 -14.41 -6.40
N GLY A 480 -15.57 -13.10 -6.68
CA GLY A 480 -16.52 -12.14 -6.13
C GLY A 480 -16.29 -11.84 -4.66
N GLU A 481 -15.05 -11.87 -4.22
CA GLU A 481 -14.68 -11.73 -2.82
C GLU A 481 -14.13 -10.34 -2.53
N ILE A 482 -14.49 -9.81 -1.35
CA ILE A 482 -13.90 -8.66 -0.70
C ILE A 482 -13.24 -9.15 0.58
N TRP A 483 -11.98 -8.83 0.75
CA TRP A 483 -11.14 -9.24 1.86
C TRP A 483 -10.81 -8.03 2.70
N TRP A 484 -11.12 -8.06 4.01
CA TRP A 484 -10.67 -7.07 4.98
C TRP A 484 -9.66 -7.71 5.92
N PHE A 485 -8.42 -7.24 5.83
CA PHE A 485 -7.34 -7.60 6.73
C PHE A 485 -7.38 -6.69 7.94
N TYR A 486 -7.19 -7.23 9.14
CA TYR A 486 -7.30 -6.48 10.36
C TYR A 486 -6.38 -6.99 11.46
N PRO A 487 -5.92 -6.12 12.41
CA PRO A 487 -5.19 -6.53 13.59
C PRO A 487 -6.16 -7.11 14.62
N ARG A 488 -5.96 -8.38 14.98
CA ARG A 488 -6.78 -9.11 15.93
C ARG A 488 -6.10 -9.26 17.27
N GLY A 489 -6.86 -9.14 18.37
CA GLY A 489 -6.38 -9.28 19.75
C GLY A 489 -5.43 -8.15 20.13
N ASN A 490 -4.22 -8.48 20.53
CA ASN A 490 -3.17 -7.52 20.89
C ASN A 490 -2.17 -7.26 19.73
N SER A 491 -2.44 -7.76 18.53
CA SER A 491 -1.54 -7.58 17.41
C SER A 491 -1.49 -6.12 16.97
N GLU A 492 -0.30 -5.61 16.74
CA GLU A 492 -0.08 -4.27 16.19
C GLU A 492 -0.18 -4.25 14.66
N GLU A 493 -0.08 -5.40 14.00
CA GLU A 493 -0.20 -5.56 12.56
C GLU A 493 -1.37 -6.49 12.21
N CYS A 494 -1.87 -6.40 10.97
CA CYS A 494 -2.95 -7.28 10.51
C CYS A 494 -2.50 -8.74 10.55
N ASN A 495 -3.20 -9.56 11.29
CA ASN A 495 -2.92 -10.99 11.48
C ASN A 495 -4.13 -11.89 11.23
N ASP A 496 -5.24 -11.31 10.85
CA ASP A 496 -6.47 -12.02 10.49
C ASP A 496 -7.16 -11.33 9.30
N CYS A 497 -8.06 -12.03 8.64
CA CYS A 497 -8.78 -11.55 7.48
C CYS A 497 -10.21 -12.09 7.47
N ILE A 498 -11.19 -11.19 7.33
CA ILE A 498 -12.59 -11.54 7.10
C ILE A 498 -12.94 -11.33 5.63
N ILE A 499 -13.72 -12.24 5.07
CA ILE A 499 -14.08 -12.25 3.65
C ILE A 499 -15.59 -12.22 3.49
N TYR A 500 -16.05 -11.30 2.63
CA TYR A 500 -17.42 -11.29 2.14
C TYR A 500 -17.46 -11.70 0.67
N ASN A 501 -18.14 -12.79 0.38
CA ASN A 501 -18.42 -13.18 -1.00
C ASN A 501 -19.70 -12.51 -1.48
N VAL A 502 -19.55 -11.51 -2.34
CA VAL A 502 -20.67 -10.69 -2.85
C VAL A 502 -21.64 -11.52 -3.70
N ARG A 503 -21.12 -12.52 -4.45
CA ARG A 503 -21.95 -13.33 -5.35
C ARG A 503 -22.78 -14.37 -4.63
N GLU A 504 -22.21 -14.94 -3.57
CA GLU A 504 -22.86 -15.99 -2.78
C GLU A 504 -23.57 -15.43 -1.53
N ASN A 505 -23.32 -14.14 -1.22
CA ASN A 505 -23.80 -13.46 -0.02
C ASN A 505 -23.49 -14.23 1.26
N VAL A 506 -22.24 -14.65 1.41
CA VAL A 506 -21.74 -15.41 2.56
C VAL A 506 -20.48 -14.80 3.13
N TRP A 507 -20.29 -15.02 4.44
CA TRP A 507 -19.14 -14.55 5.19
C TRP A 507 -18.29 -15.74 5.66
N TYR A 508 -16.99 -15.54 5.70
CA TYR A 508 -16.03 -16.47 6.25
C TYR A 508 -14.71 -15.76 6.57
N ASP A 509 -13.85 -16.43 7.28
CA ASP A 509 -12.51 -15.96 7.61
C ASP A 509 -11.48 -16.98 7.10
N VAL A 510 -10.20 -16.63 7.22
CA VAL A 510 -9.09 -17.49 6.78
C VAL A 510 -8.40 -18.22 7.92
N GLY A 511 -8.97 -18.15 9.13
CA GLY A 511 -8.39 -18.75 10.32
C GLY A 511 -7.05 -18.13 10.69
N THR A 512 -6.10 -18.97 11.15
CA THR A 512 -4.75 -18.55 11.55
C THR A 512 -3.71 -18.67 10.43
N ALA A 513 -4.15 -18.80 9.18
CA ALA A 513 -3.26 -18.97 8.03
C ALA A 513 -2.26 -17.81 7.91
N LEU A 514 -1.00 -18.12 7.60
CA LEU A 514 0.06 -17.12 7.40
C LEU A 514 -0.27 -16.13 6.27
N GLY A 515 -1.07 -16.57 5.30
CA GLY A 515 -1.59 -15.71 4.22
C GLY A 515 -2.48 -14.56 4.69
N ALA A 516 -2.97 -14.57 5.94
CA ALA A 516 -3.68 -13.45 6.58
C ALA A 516 -2.75 -12.34 7.10
N ARG A 517 -1.46 -12.62 7.26
CA ARG A 517 -0.49 -11.69 7.80
C ARG A 517 0.02 -10.76 6.72
N ARG A 518 -0.78 -9.74 6.40
CA ARG A 518 -0.51 -8.75 5.34
C ARG A 518 -0.73 -7.34 5.88
N SER A 519 0.07 -6.39 5.40
CA SER A 519 0.06 -5.00 5.88
C SER A 519 -0.63 -4.02 4.94
N ALA A 520 -0.61 -4.31 3.64
CA ALA A 520 -1.33 -3.56 2.61
C ALA A 520 -1.56 -4.44 1.38
N GLY A 521 -2.54 -4.10 0.56
CA GLY A 521 -2.84 -4.85 -0.66
C GLY A 521 -3.39 -3.96 -1.78
N TYR A 522 -3.20 -4.41 -3.00
CA TYR A 522 -3.70 -3.74 -4.19
C TYR A 522 -4.12 -4.76 -5.25
N PHE A 523 -5.31 -4.56 -5.81
CA PHE A 523 -5.74 -5.32 -6.97
C PHE A 523 -5.54 -4.46 -8.23
N SER A 524 -4.67 -4.91 -9.11
CA SER A 524 -4.51 -4.33 -10.44
C SER A 524 -5.02 -5.30 -11.50
N GLN A 525 -5.75 -4.78 -12.49
CA GLN A 525 -6.20 -5.58 -13.63
C GLN A 525 -5.03 -6.18 -14.44
N VAL A 526 -3.86 -5.54 -14.37
CA VAL A 526 -2.65 -5.98 -15.06
C VAL A 526 -2.15 -7.32 -14.52
N PHE A 527 -2.23 -7.53 -13.20
CA PHE A 527 -1.71 -8.74 -12.57
C PHE A 527 -2.74 -9.86 -12.41
N ARG A 528 -3.96 -9.70 -12.89
CA ARG A 528 -5.04 -10.69 -12.73
C ARG A 528 -5.38 -11.05 -11.28
N PHE A 529 -4.43 -11.01 -10.36
CA PHE A 529 -4.49 -11.41 -8.96
C PHE A 529 -4.00 -10.31 -8.03
N PRO A 530 -4.47 -10.24 -6.78
CA PRO A 530 -4.05 -9.21 -5.84
C PRO A 530 -2.58 -9.36 -5.43
N ILE A 531 -1.92 -8.22 -5.23
CA ILE A 531 -0.60 -8.12 -4.63
C ILE A 531 -0.78 -7.63 -3.20
N ASN A 532 -0.13 -8.30 -2.25
CA ASN A 532 -0.18 -7.96 -0.84
C ASN A 532 1.22 -7.92 -0.25
N ALA A 533 1.55 -6.89 0.52
CA ALA A 533 2.77 -6.86 1.32
C ALA A 533 2.59 -7.67 2.60
N GLY A 534 3.57 -8.46 2.95
CA GLY A 534 3.64 -9.14 4.24
C GLY A 534 3.84 -8.14 5.38
N ASN A 535 3.54 -8.56 6.58
CA ASN A 535 3.86 -7.82 7.80
C ASN A 535 4.83 -8.58 8.71
N GLU A 536 5.11 -9.83 8.38
CA GLU A 536 6.15 -10.57 9.09
C GLU A 536 7.51 -10.03 8.67
N ILE A 537 8.27 -9.64 9.66
CA ILE A 537 9.69 -9.36 9.51
C ILE A 537 10.35 -10.72 9.27
N ASN A 538 10.44 -11.12 8.00
CA ASN A 538 10.99 -12.42 7.59
C ASN A 538 12.50 -12.51 7.80
N SER A 539 13.15 -11.38 8.07
CA SER A 539 14.59 -11.32 8.29
C SER A 539 14.92 -10.24 9.31
N VAL A 540 14.72 -10.54 10.60
CA VAL A 540 15.47 -9.83 11.63
C VAL A 540 16.94 -10.09 11.34
N GLY A 541 17.72 -9.03 11.06
CA GLY A 541 19.13 -9.20 10.69
C GLY A 541 19.36 -9.87 9.34
N GLY A 542 18.53 -9.62 8.33
CA GLY A 542 18.83 -10.00 6.95
C GLY A 542 20.01 -9.21 6.39
N LEU A 543 20.81 -9.83 5.54
CA LEU A 543 21.99 -9.21 4.90
C LEU A 543 21.56 -8.03 4.01
N LEU A 544 21.97 -6.82 4.32
CA LEU A 544 21.80 -5.66 3.45
C LEU A 544 23.02 -5.42 2.58
N ALA A 545 24.18 -5.33 3.19
CA ALA A 545 25.44 -5.09 2.51
C ALA A 545 26.60 -5.78 3.23
N GLY A 546 27.68 -6.00 2.48
CA GLY A 546 28.93 -6.54 2.96
C GLY A 546 30.03 -6.39 1.93
N ALA A 547 31.21 -6.81 2.28
CA ALA A 547 32.38 -6.73 1.42
C ALA A 547 33.11 -8.09 1.32
N ILE A 548 33.72 -8.35 0.18
CA ILE A 548 34.66 -9.46 0.03
C ILE A 548 35.92 -9.11 0.82
N THR A 549 36.12 -9.78 1.95
CA THR A 549 37.31 -9.60 2.79
C THR A 549 38.42 -10.55 2.42
N ASN A 550 38.09 -11.68 1.80
CA ASN A 550 39.04 -12.59 1.15
C ASN A 550 38.42 -13.14 -0.12
N ALA A 551 39.04 -12.90 -1.24
CA ALA A 551 38.55 -13.38 -2.54
C ALA A 551 38.75 -14.90 -2.75
N GLY A 552 39.55 -15.53 -1.90
CA GLY A 552 39.94 -16.94 -2.02
C GLY A 552 40.86 -17.21 -3.23
N SER A 553 41.07 -18.45 -3.53
CA SER A 553 41.90 -18.87 -4.70
C SER A 553 41.54 -20.28 -5.16
N GLY A 554 41.89 -20.57 -6.43
CA GLY A 554 41.75 -21.90 -7.01
C GLY A 554 40.33 -22.28 -7.42
N TYR A 555 39.42 -21.31 -7.51
CA TYR A 555 38.07 -21.54 -8.01
C TYR A 555 38.03 -21.63 -9.53
N ALA A 556 37.15 -22.46 -10.07
CA ALA A 556 36.89 -22.47 -11.51
C ALA A 556 36.13 -21.19 -11.91
N ASP A 557 36.55 -20.54 -13.00
CA ASP A 557 35.92 -19.33 -13.53
C ASP A 557 34.49 -19.64 -14.02
N ALA A 558 33.52 -19.07 -13.34
CA ALA A 558 32.09 -19.21 -13.66
C ALA A 558 31.26 -18.24 -12.83
N THR A 559 29.95 -18.14 -13.17
CA THR A 559 28.93 -17.53 -12.30
C THR A 559 28.20 -18.64 -11.58
N TYR A 560 28.31 -18.65 -10.27
CA TYR A 560 27.62 -19.60 -9.38
C TYR A 560 26.41 -18.94 -8.75
N THR A 561 25.22 -19.42 -9.08
CA THR A 561 23.95 -18.82 -8.65
C THR A 561 23.36 -19.52 -7.42
N TYR A 562 22.72 -18.74 -6.53
CA TYR A 562 22.00 -19.24 -5.35
C TYR A 562 22.82 -20.13 -4.41
N LEU A 563 24.12 -19.85 -4.29
CA LEU A 563 24.96 -20.58 -3.34
C LEU A 563 24.58 -20.28 -1.89
N PRO A 564 24.39 -21.29 -1.05
CA PRO A 564 24.20 -21.06 0.39
C PRO A 564 25.44 -20.40 1.01
N LEU A 565 25.22 -19.32 1.74
CA LEU A 565 26.24 -18.71 2.57
C LEU A 565 26.25 -19.39 3.94
N THR A 566 27.45 -19.71 4.43
CA THR A 566 27.66 -20.41 5.71
C THR A 566 28.60 -19.60 6.61
N GLY A 567 28.40 -19.69 7.93
CA GLY A 567 29.16 -18.92 8.92
C GLY A 567 28.35 -17.77 9.51
N GLY A 568 28.95 -17.04 10.43
CA GLY A 568 28.28 -15.96 11.18
C GLY A 568 27.22 -16.45 12.16
N SER A 569 26.44 -15.51 12.69
CA SER A 569 25.37 -15.77 13.66
C SER A 569 24.03 -16.13 13.00
N GLY A 570 23.87 -15.85 11.70
CA GLY A 570 22.63 -16.03 10.96
C GLY A 570 22.54 -17.34 10.19
N SER A 571 21.47 -17.49 9.40
CA SER A 571 21.23 -18.67 8.56
C SER A 571 20.40 -18.33 7.31
N SER A 572 20.39 -19.28 6.35
CA SER A 572 19.54 -19.28 5.15
C SER A 572 19.84 -18.21 4.11
N ALA A 573 20.93 -17.46 4.20
CA ALA A 573 21.32 -16.54 3.14
C ALA A 573 21.88 -17.30 1.93
N THR A 574 21.57 -16.81 0.72
CA THR A 574 22.14 -17.29 -0.53
C THR A 574 22.69 -16.13 -1.36
N ALA A 575 23.73 -16.40 -2.14
CA ALA A 575 24.32 -15.41 -3.03
C ALA A 575 24.71 -15.98 -4.39
N THR A 576 24.76 -15.12 -5.38
CA THR A 576 25.38 -15.38 -6.68
C THR A 576 26.80 -14.83 -6.64
N LEU A 577 27.78 -15.71 -6.88
CA LEU A 577 29.19 -15.38 -6.89
C LEU A 577 29.74 -15.43 -8.33
N VAL A 578 30.49 -14.40 -8.71
CA VAL A 578 31.20 -14.38 -9.99
C VAL A 578 32.68 -14.62 -9.72
N VAL A 579 33.26 -15.63 -10.38
CA VAL A 579 34.67 -15.97 -10.32
C VAL A 579 35.32 -15.59 -11.63
N SER A 580 36.46 -14.92 -11.54
CA SER A 580 37.34 -14.59 -12.66
C SER A 580 38.80 -14.62 -12.22
N GLY A 581 39.64 -15.32 -12.98
CA GLY A 581 41.05 -15.52 -12.63
C GLY A 581 41.25 -16.38 -11.39
N GLY A 582 40.32 -17.28 -11.10
CA GLY A 582 40.39 -18.21 -9.96
C GLY A 582 40.04 -17.58 -8.59
N ILE A 583 39.52 -16.34 -8.58
CA ILE A 583 39.11 -15.60 -7.36
C ILE A 583 37.69 -15.07 -7.49
N VAL A 584 37.00 -14.83 -6.38
CA VAL A 584 35.70 -14.21 -6.36
C VAL A 584 35.82 -12.70 -6.57
N VAL A 585 35.20 -12.18 -7.63
CA VAL A 585 35.24 -10.75 -8.00
C VAL A 585 33.94 -10.02 -7.68
N SER A 586 32.80 -10.74 -7.51
CA SER A 586 31.51 -10.13 -7.20
C SER A 586 30.67 -11.07 -6.38
N VAL A 587 29.87 -10.48 -5.45
CA VAL A 587 28.86 -11.15 -4.63
C VAL A 587 27.56 -10.37 -4.77
N VAL A 588 26.50 -11.06 -5.19
CA VAL A 588 25.14 -10.52 -5.23
C VAL A 588 24.27 -11.38 -4.30
N ILE A 589 23.73 -10.78 -3.25
CA ILE A 589 22.87 -11.48 -2.30
C ILE A 589 21.53 -11.77 -2.98
N ASN A 590 21.13 -13.04 -3.04
CA ASN A 590 19.87 -13.51 -3.61
C ASN A 590 18.79 -13.65 -2.53
N ASP A 591 19.13 -14.34 -1.43
CA ASP A 591 18.30 -14.44 -0.23
C ASP A 591 19.10 -13.84 0.94
N ARG A 592 18.45 -12.99 1.70
CA ARG A 592 19.11 -12.23 2.76
C ARG A 592 19.27 -13.00 4.06
N GLY A 593 18.60 -14.14 4.18
CA GLY A 593 18.61 -14.94 5.39
C GLY A 593 18.09 -14.21 6.62
N VAL A 594 18.38 -14.74 7.79
CA VAL A 594 17.89 -14.22 9.09
C VAL A 594 18.99 -14.25 10.15
N ASN A 595 18.87 -13.35 11.13
CA ASN A 595 19.71 -13.29 12.36
C ASN A 595 21.20 -13.02 12.15
N TYR A 596 21.62 -12.50 10.99
CA TYR A 596 22.98 -12.02 10.83
C TYR A 596 23.21 -10.71 11.58
N GLN A 597 24.48 -10.47 11.93
CA GLN A 597 24.91 -9.24 12.58
C GLN A 597 26.07 -8.59 11.79
N PRO A 598 26.27 -7.27 11.91
CA PRO A 598 27.47 -6.63 11.40
C PRO A 598 28.72 -7.35 11.91
N ASP A 599 29.74 -7.43 11.07
CA ASP A 599 31.00 -8.13 11.27
C ASP A 599 30.92 -9.68 11.21
N ASP A 600 29.75 -10.27 10.97
CA ASP A 600 29.69 -11.70 10.62
C ASP A 600 30.51 -12.01 9.37
N VAL A 601 31.32 -13.07 9.45
CA VAL A 601 32.12 -13.55 8.33
C VAL A 601 31.46 -14.78 7.72
N LEU A 602 31.11 -14.67 6.45
CA LEU A 602 30.42 -15.71 5.69
C LEU A 602 31.33 -16.33 4.62
N SER A 603 31.12 -17.57 4.32
CA SER A 603 31.80 -18.32 3.26
C SER A 603 30.80 -19.13 2.43
N ALA A 604 31.25 -19.73 1.34
CA ALA A 604 30.48 -20.66 0.52
C ALA A 604 31.37 -21.78 -0.04
N THR A 605 30.78 -22.94 -0.32
CA THR A 605 31.48 -24.08 -0.94
C THR A 605 31.08 -24.18 -2.40
N PHE A 606 32.00 -23.97 -3.32
CA PHE A 606 31.79 -24.00 -4.77
C PHE A 606 33.12 -24.14 -5.52
N GLY A 607 33.10 -24.51 -6.78
CA GLY A 607 34.18 -24.36 -7.78
C GLY A 607 35.55 -24.96 -7.45
N GLY A 608 35.68 -25.79 -6.40
CA GLY A 608 36.93 -26.50 -6.05
C GLY A 608 38.00 -25.64 -5.38
N GLY A 609 37.83 -24.33 -5.24
CA GLY A 609 38.75 -23.41 -4.56
C GLY A 609 38.54 -23.34 -3.05
N ALA A 610 39.30 -22.47 -2.38
CA ALA A 610 39.21 -22.25 -0.93
C ALA A 610 39.48 -20.79 -0.53
N GLY A 611 39.08 -20.44 0.71
CA GLY A 611 39.45 -19.18 1.34
C GLY A 611 38.53 -17.99 1.05
N PHE A 612 37.42 -18.16 0.33
CA PHE A 612 36.45 -17.08 0.15
C PHE A 612 35.86 -16.65 1.49
N ALA A 613 35.87 -15.36 1.76
CA ALA A 613 35.21 -14.74 2.89
C ALA A 613 34.51 -13.42 2.52
N PHE A 614 33.27 -13.28 2.99
CA PHE A 614 32.44 -12.11 2.85
C PHE A 614 32.06 -11.61 4.23
N THR A 615 32.40 -10.38 4.56
CA THR A 615 32.07 -9.79 5.87
C THR A 615 30.83 -8.90 5.74
N VAL A 616 29.86 -9.15 6.58
CA VAL A 616 28.60 -8.40 6.68
C VAL A 616 28.90 -7.01 7.23
N SER A 617 28.50 -5.95 6.51
CA SER A 617 28.66 -4.58 6.99
C SER A 617 27.39 -4.02 7.60
N THR A 618 26.25 -4.35 7.03
CA THR A 618 24.94 -3.88 7.52
C THR A 618 23.88 -4.97 7.39
N THR A 619 22.98 -5.00 8.35
CA THR A 619 21.81 -5.87 8.38
C THR A 619 20.55 -5.04 8.50
N MET A 620 19.43 -5.57 8.05
CA MET A 620 18.15 -4.89 8.07
C MET A 620 17.00 -5.88 8.26
N SER A 621 15.88 -5.40 8.74
CA SER A 621 14.64 -6.16 8.76
C SER A 621 13.86 -5.90 7.48
N PHE A 622 13.54 -6.95 6.74
CA PHE A 622 12.82 -6.87 5.47
C PHE A 622 11.49 -7.59 5.54
N VAL A 623 10.58 -7.14 4.68
CA VAL A 623 9.25 -7.69 4.52
C VAL A 623 9.06 -8.14 3.07
N SER A 624 8.27 -9.18 2.87
CA SER A 624 8.02 -9.74 1.53
C SER A 624 6.81 -9.12 0.86
N LEU A 625 6.88 -9.00 -0.47
CA LEU A 625 5.72 -8.73 -1.31
C LEU A 625 5.25 -10.03 -1.95
N TRP A 626 3.94 -10.27 -1.91
CA TRP A 626 3.31 -11.51 -2.35
C TRP A 626 2.28 -11.28 -3.45
N GLN A 627 2.25 -12.16 -4.45
CA GLN A 627 1.14 -12.29 -5.37
C GLN A 627 0.26 -13.46 -4.94
N HIS A 628 -1.00 -13.20 -4.59
CA HIS A 628 -1.97 -14.19 -4.16
C HIS A 628 -2.63 -14.91 -5.32
N GLU A 629 -3.38 -15.99 -5.03
CA GLU A 629 -4.16 -16.79 -5.99
C GLU A 629 -3.32 -17.49 -7.06
N ILE A 630 -2.07 -17.81 -6.76
CA ILE A 630 -1.16 -18.53 -7.66
C ILE A 630 -0.80 -19.89 -7.07
N GLY A 631 -1.14 -20.97 -7.80
CA GLY A 631 -0.89 -22.33 -7.33
C GLY A 631 -1.71 -22.69 -6.10
N THR A 632 -1.19 -23.61 -5.29
CA THR A 632 -1.84 -24.15 -4.08
C THR A 632 -1.01 -24.00 -2.83
N ASP A 633 0.26 -23.59 -2.97
CA ASP A 633 1.27 -23.53 -1.94
C ASP A 633 1.77 -22.10 -1.69
N GLU A 634 2.47 -21.93 -0.58
CA GLU A 634 3.34 -20.77 -0.37
C GLU A 634 4.65 -21.02 -1.11
N VAL A 635 4.94 -20.17 -2.11
CA VAL A 635 6.18 -20.27 -2.88
C VAL A 635 7.10 -19.11 -2.52
N ARG A 636 8.22 -19.43 -1.86
CA ARG A 636 9.33 -18.51 -1.57
C ARG A 636 10.47 -18.84 -2.52
N PHE A 637 10.75 -17.96 -3.49
CA PHE A 637 11.73 -18.18 -4.55
C PHE A 637 11.58 -19.56 -5.22
N THR A 638 12.34 -20.55 -4.80
CA THR A 638 12.33 -21.94 -5.34
C THR A 638 11.71 -22.96 -4.40
N HIS A 639 11.33 -22.56 -3.17
CA HIS A 639 10.76 -23.47 -2.18
C HIS A 639 9.24 -23.34 -2.13
N ALA A 640 8.55 -24.47 -2.24
CA ALA A 640 7.11 -24.55 -2.06
C ALA A 640 6.82 -25.18 -0.70
N ASN A 641 6.10 -24.46 0.14
CA ASN A 641 5.62 -24.92 1.44
C ASN A 641 4.11 -25.19 1.36
N ALA A 642 3.68 -26.28 1.93
CA ALA A 642 2.25 -26.58 2.03
C ALA A 642 1.53 -25.47 2.80
N ILE A 643 0.37 -25.04 2.30
CA ILE A 643 -0.55 -24.21 3.06
C ILE A 643 -1.60 -25.15 3.67
N GLU A 644 -1.64 -25.22 5.00
CA GLU A 644 -2.69 -25.95 5.70
C GLU A 644 -4.04 -25.29 5.42
N ALA A 645 -4.96 -26.10 4.90
CA ALA A 645 -6.34 -25.70 4.66
C ALA A 645 -7.27 -26.75 5.28
N PHE A 646 -8.26 -26.30 6.03
CA PHE A 646 -9.26 -27.19 6.58
C PHE A 646 -10.64 -26.55 6.68
N ILE A 647 -11.65 -27.43 6.79
CA ILE A 647 -13.03 -27.05 7.06
C ILE A 647 -13.63 -28.00 8.08
N GLU A 648 -14.33 -27.47 9.09
CA GLU A 648 -15.01 -28.24 10.13
C GLU A 648 -16.52 -27.99 10.09
N THR A 649 -17.29 -29.08 10.04
CA THR A 649 -18.75 -29.03 9.95
C THR A 649 -19.39 -28.56 11.26
N SER A 650 -20.66 -28.17 11.21
CA SER A 650 -21.49 -28.07 12.42
C SER A 650 -21.66 -29.41 13.12
N ASP A 651 -22.17 -29.41 14.36
CA ASP A 651 -22.47 -30.59 15.11
C ASP A 651 -23.50 -31.47 14.37
N LEU A 652 -23.19 -32.76 14.24
CA LEU A 652 -24.07 -33.81 13.72
C LEU A 652 -24.47 -34.71 14.88
N GLY A 653 -25.76 -34.97 15.06
CA GLY A 653 -26.23 -35.81 16.13
C GLY A 653 -27.76 -35.85 16.23
N TRP A 654 -28.28 -36.52 17.25
CA TRP A 654 -29.71 -36.71 17.41
C TRP A 654 -30.41 -35.51 18.08
N VAL A 655 -29.67 -34.55 18.64
CA VAL A 655 -30.18 -33.40 19.37
C VAL A 655 -29.95 -32.11 18.61
N ALA A 656 -28.78 -31.97 17.97
CA ALA A 656 -28.47 -30.79 17.18
C ALA A 656 -29.40 -30.71 15.97
N GLY A 657 -30.14 -29.66 15.84
CA GLY A 657 -31.04 -29.41 14.71
C GLY A 657 -30.23 -29.19 13.44
N GLY A 658 -30.28 -30.08 12.49
CA GLY A 658 -29.62 -29.94 11.20
C GLY A 658 -30.34 -30.75 10.13
N PRO A 659 -30.02 -30.52 8.83
CA PRO A 659 -30.71 -31.20 7.73
C PRO A 659 -30.56 -32.73 7.75
N ALA A 660 -29.62 -33.25 8.51
CA ALA A 660 -29.43 -34.66 8.74
C ALA A 660 -30.28 -35.26 9.88
N GLN A 661 -31.08 -34.43 10.58
CA GLN A 661 -31.83 -34.84 11.74
C GLN A 661 -33.18 -35.45 11.36
N PRO A 662 -33.51 -36.65 11.81
CA PRO A 662 -34.80 -37.31 11.51
C PRO A 662 -35.97 -36.79 12.32
N SER A 663 -35.76 -36.10 13.44
CA SER A 663 -36.83 -35.45 14.22
C SER A 663 -36.28 -34.43 15.22
N ALA A 664 -37.07 -33.41 15.53
CA ALA A 664 -36.76 -32.39 16.57
C ALA A 664 -36.82 -32.98 18.00
N ILE A 665 -37.36 -34.16 18.15
CA ILE A 665 -37.39 -34.90 19.41
C ILE A 665 -36.26 -35.92 19.37
N GLY A 666 -35.09 -35.53 19.90
CA GLY A 666 -33.93 -36.39 19.96
C GLY A 666 -34.14 -37.60 20.87
N GLU A 667 -33.66 -38.74 20.46
CA GLU A 667 -33.53 -39.91 21.32
C GLU A 667 -32.29 -39.73 22.22
N ASN A 668 -32.34 -40.16 23.47
CA ASN A 668 -31.18 -40.15 24.36
C ASN A 668 -30.21 -41.29 24.01
N ARG A 669 -29.66 -41.21 22.79
CA ARG A 669 -28.75 -42.18 22.21
C ARG A 669 -27.52 -41.55 21.64
N TRP A 670 -26.50 -42.35 21.50
CA TRP A 670 -25.28 -41.96 20.79
C TRP A 670 -25.50 -42.10 19.27
N LEU A 671 -24.82 -41.28 18.50
CA LEU A 671 -24.67 -41.45 17.07
C LEU A 671 -23.46 -42.36 16.82
N HIS A 672 -23.67 -43.51 16.17
CA HIS A 672 -22.61 -44.41 15.75
C HIS A 672 -22.36 -44.22 14.25
N VAL A 673 -21.18 -43.73 13.91
CA VAL A 673 -20.74 -43.53 12.51
C VAL A 673 -19.81 -44.70 12.14
N GLU A 674 -20.23 -45.52 11.17
CA GLU A 674 -19.48 -46.67 10.71
C GLU A 674 -18.61 -46.36 9.51
N ARG A 675 -19.08 -45.45 8.64
CA ARG A 675 -18.46 -45.20 7.36
C ARG A 675 -18.79 -43.78 6.87
N LEU A 676 -17.83 -43.24 6.16
CA LEU A 676 -17.97 -42.00 5.42
C LEU A 676 -17.55 -42.25 3.97
N GLU A 677 -18.33 -41.74 3.01
CA GLU A 677 -18.01 -41.76 1.59
C GLU A 677 -17.63 -40.34 1.17
N PRO A 678 -16.31 -40.06 0.98
CA PRO A 678 -15.85 -38.73 0.62
C PRO A 678 -16.21 -38.40 -0.83
N ASP A 679 -16.72 -37.19 -1.05
CA ASP A 679 -16.96 -36.64 -2.37
C ASP A 679 -16.11 -35.39 -2.49
N PHE A 680 -14.88 -35.56 -2.99
CA PHE A 680 -13.89 -34.51 -3.15
C PHE A 680 -13.25 -34.55 -4.54
N VAL A 681 -13.06 -33.41 -5.12
CA VAL A 681 -12.06 -33.20 -6.17
C VAL A 681 -10.81 -32.73 -5.46
N GLN A 682 -9.82 -33.61 -5.30
CA GLN A 682 -8.61 -33.30 -4.51
C GLN A 682 -7.33 -33.68 -5.24
N GLU A 683 -6.28 -32.96 -4.89
CA GLU A 683 -4.89 -33.27 -5.19
C GLU A 683 -4.14 -33.48 -3.87
N GLY A 684 -3.38 -34.59 -3.81
CA GLY A 684 -2.68 -35.00 -2.60
C GLY A 684 -3.59 -35.67 -1.54
N THR A 685 -2.96 -36.19 -0.51
CA THR A 685 -3.61 -36.85 0.62
C THR A 685 -4.30 -35.82 1.51
N MET A 686 -5.52 -36.13 1.93
CA MET A 686 -6.25 -35.38 2.95
C MET A 686 -6.45 -36.24 4.20
N GLU A 687 -6.74 -35.57 5.31
CA GLU A 687 -6.97 -36.19 6.61
C GLU A 687 -8.35 -35.81 7.14
N LEU A 688 -9.04 -36.79 7.70
CA LEU A 688 -10.28 -36.57 8.43
C LEU A 688 -10.02 -36.71 9.94
N PHE A 689 -10.53 -35.73 10.70
CA PHE A 689 -10.61 -35.81 12.16
C PHE A 689 -12.09 -35.82 12.57
N VAL A 690 -12.40 -36.57 13.60
CA VAL A 690 -13.73 -36.63 14.18
C VAL A 690 -13.66 -36.10 15.59
N THR A 691 -14.32 -34.98 15.82
CA THR A 691 -14.40 -34.31 17.12
C THR A 691 -15.81 -34.44 17.67
N GLY A 692 -15.94 -34.76 18.94
CA GLY A 692 -17.26 -34.89 19.53
C GLY A 692 -17.24 -34.92 21.05
N ARG A 693 -18.41 -34.74 21.66
CA ARG A 693 -18.58 -34.58 23.11
C ARG A 693 -19.80 -35.36 23.63
N PRO A 694 -19.76 -35.82 24.87
CA PRO A 694 -20.89 -36.51 25.47
C PRO A 694 -22.01 -35.59 25.97
N TYR A 695 -21.70 -34.35 26.30
CA TYR A 695 -22.64 -33.32 26.80
C TYR A 695 -22.31 -31.94 26.17
N ALA A 696 -23.27 -31.03 26.16
CA ALA A 696 -23.14 -29.71 25.53
C ALA A 696 -21.94 -28.90 25.99
N GLN A 697 -21.56 -28.98 27.26
CA GLN A 697 -20.42 -28.28 27.84
C GLN A 697 -19.24 -29.18 28.21
N ALA A 698 -19.26 -30.44 27.79
CA ALA A 698 -18.12 -31.33 27.99
C ALA A 698 -16.96 -30.98 27.04
N GLU A 699 -15.76 -31.34 27.47
CA GLU A 699 -14.58 -31.20 26.60
C GLU A 699 -14.72 -32.04 25.33
N ASP A 700 -14.27 -31.49 24.25
CA ASP A 700 -14.21 -32.15 22.96
C ASP A 700 -13.15 -33.25 22.97
N LYS A 701 -13.49 -34.42 22.42
CA LYS A 701 -12.55 -35.48 22.17
C LYS A 701 -12.40 -35.69 20.68
N THR A 702 -11.18 -35.51 20.20
CA THR A 702 -10.83 -35.70 18.79
C THR A 702 -10.18 -37.05 18.57
N THR A 703 -10.58 -37.72 17.49
CA THR A 703 -9.99 -38.98 16.98
C THR A 703 -9.57 -38.77 15.53
N GLY A 704 -8.57 -39.53 15.08
CA GLY A 704 -7.91 -39.38 13.79
C GLY A 704 -6.39 -39.22 13.95
N PRO A 705 -5.65 -38.90 12.87
CA PRO A 705 -6.15 -38.70 11.51
C PRO A 705 -6.60 -39.97 10.82
N TYR A 706 -7.62 -39.86 10.00
CA TYR A 706 -8.01 -40.88 9.03
C TYR A 706 -7.62 -40.41 7.63
N PRO A 707 -6.48 -40.86 7.08
CA PRO A 707 -6.02 -40.40 5.78
C PRO A 707 -6.87 -40.94 4.64
N PHE A 708 -7.07 -40.14 3.59
CA PHE A 708 -7.72 -40.56 2.37
C PHE A 708 -7.09 -39.85 1.15
N GLU A 709 -7.05 -40.58 0.03
CA GLU A 709 -6.38 -40.15 -1.20
C GLU A 709 -7.39 -39.94 -2.34
N PRO A 710 -6.98 -39.30 -3.45
CA PRO A 710 -7.79 -39.25 -4.65
C PRO A 710 -8.26 -40.65 -5.05
N GLY A 711 -9.56 -40.81 -5.24
CA GLY A 711 -10.16 -42.10 -5.57
C GLY A 711 -10.51 -42.98 -4.36
N THR A 712 -10.29 -42.55 -3.13
CA THR A 712 -10.80 -43.25 -1.95
C THR A 712 -12.32 -43.26 -1.97
N THR A 713 -12.92 -44.45 -2.04
CA THR A 713 -14.38 -44.64 -2.13
C THR A 713 -15.07 -44.61 -0.78
N LYS A 714 -14.34 -44.90 0.29
CA LYS A 714 -14.89 -44.98 1.65
C LYS A 714 -13.81 -44.83 2.70
N ILE A 715 -14.18 -44.24 3.84
CA ILE A 715 -13.40 -44.19 5.07
C ILE A 715 -14.19 -44.97 6.12
N ASP A 716 -13.67 -46.11 6.56
CA ASP A 716 -14.31 -46.91 7.60
C ASP A 716 -14.00 -46.32 8.97
N LEU A 717 -15.02 -45.97 9.72
CA LEU A 717 -14.98 -45.33 11.03
C LEU A 717 -15.60 -46.26 12.10
N ARG A 718 -15.25 -46.04 13.37
CA ARG A 718 -15.89 -46.70 14.50
C ARG A 718 -16.11 -45.66 15.61
N GLU A 719 -16.77 -44.61 15.22
CA GLU A 719 -16.96 -43.46 16.09
C GLU A 719 -18.35 -43.46 16.69
N GLN A 720 -18.41 -43.32 18.00
CA GLN A 720 -19.67 -43.24 18.73
C GLN A 720 -19.63 -41.98 19.65
N ARG A 721 -20.48 -41.00 19.33
CA ARG A 721 -20.59 -39.74 20.04
C ARG A 721 -22.06 -39.34 20.16
N ARG A 722 -22.36 -38.42 21.08
CA ARG A 722 -23.69 -37.79 21.11
C ARG A 722 -23.83 -36.81 19.96
N GLU A 723 -22.90 -35.91 19.87
CA GLU A 723 -22.73 -34.92 18.80
C GLU A 723 -21.31 -35.05 18.28
N LEU A 724 -21.12 -34.94 17.00
CA LEU A 724 -19.82 -35.00 16.37
C LEU A 724 -19.67 -33.97 15.23
N ARG A 725 -18.46 -33.56 15.02
CA ARG A 725 -18.05 -32.70 13.91
C ARG A 725 -17.00 -33.41 13.08
N LEU A 726 -17.00 -33.12 11.79
CA LEU A 726 -16.04 -33.67 10.83
C LEU A 726 -15.13 -32.54 10.36
N LYS A 727 -13.83 -32.69 10.60
CA LYS A 727 -12.81 -31.77 10.14
C LYS A 727 -11.99 -32.42 9.04
N PHE A 728 -12.01 -31.84 7.85
CA PHE A 728 -11.23 -32.23 6.67
C PHE A 728 -10.05 -31.33 6.49
N VAL A 729 -8.84 -31.88 6.45
CA VAL A 729 -7.57 -31.15 6.41
C VAL A 729 -6.77 -31.53 5.18
N SER A 730 -6.26 -30.56 4.46
CA SER A 730 -5.26 -30.69 3.41
C SER A 730 -4.00 -29.92 3.84
N ASN A 731 -2.89 -30.63 4.07
CA ASN A 731 -1.62 -30.05 4.53
C ASN A 731 -0.42 -30.74 3.86
N VAL A 732 -0.51 -30.89 2.54
CA VAL A 732 0.58 -31.46 1.72
C VAL A 732 0.95 -30.49 0.61
N ALA A 733 2.23 -30.46 0.23
CA ALA A 733 2.68 -29.63 -0.88
C ALA A 733 1.97 -30.03 -2.19
N GLY A 734 1.50 -29.07 -2.95
CA GLY A 734 0.66 -29.29 -4.13
C GLY A 734 -0.79 -29.66 -3.81
N GLY A 735 -1.17 -29.78 -2.53
CA GLY A 735 -2.51 -30.19 -2.13
C GLY A 735 -3.56 -29.12 -2.46
N ASP A 736 -4.65 -29.56 -3.12
CA ASP A 736 -5.86 -28.78 -3.38
C ASP A 736 -7.10 -29.62 -3.11
N PHE A 737 -8.23 -28.99 -2.80
CA PHE A 737 -9.49 -29.66 -2.69
C PHE A 737 -10.69 -28.79 -3.02
N GLN A 738 -11.71 -29.41 -3.55
CA GLN A 738 -13.08 -28.91 -3.60
C GLN A 738 -13.99 -29.99 -3.03
N MET A 739 -14.72 -29.68 -1.97
CA MET A 739 -15.64 -30.60 -1.32
C MET A 739 -16.95 -30.65 -2.09
N GLY A 740 -17.47 -31.84 -2.27
CA GLY A 740 -18.81 -32.13 -2.78
C GLY A 740 -19.81 -32.47 -1.66
N LYS A 741 -20.65 -33.47 -1.90
CA LYS A 741 -21.60 -34.02 -0.90
C LYS A 741 -21.02 -35.28 -0.26
N VAL A 742 -20.50 -35.12 0.95
CA VAL A 742 -20.01 -36.26 1.72
C VAL A 742 -21.19 -37.08 2.26
N ILE A 743 -21.14 -38.38 2.07
CA ILE A 743 -22.19 -39.29 2.54
C ILE A 743 -21.76 -39.93 3.85
N VAL A 744 -22.60 -39.83 4.86
CA VAL A 744 -22.37 -40.41 6.19
C VAL A 744 -23.29 -41.61 6.39
N ASN A 745 -22.69 -42.75 6.69
CA ASN A 745 -23.38 -43.95 7.10
C ASN A 745 -23.38 -44.05 8.62
N ALA A 746 -24.52 -43.89 9.23
CA ALA A 746 -24.67 -43.90 10.68
C ALA A 746 -25.80 -44.78 11.17
N ASP A 747 -25.70 -45.20 12.43
CA ASP A 747 -26.70 -45.99 13.13
C ASP A 747 -26.94 -45.44 14.54
N LEU A 748 -28.02 -45.89 15.16
CA LEU A 748 -28.30 -45.64 16.56
C LEU A 748 -27.26 -46.38 17.41
N GLY A 749 -26.48 -45.62 18.15
CA GLY A 749 -25.58 -46.16 19.14
C GLY A 749 -26.27 -46.56 20.45
N ASP A 750 -25.48 -46.77 21.48
CA ASP A 750 -25.97 -47.18 22.78
C ASP A 750 -26.88 -46.16 23.43
N VAL A 751 -27.83 -46.64 24.22
CA VAL A 751 -28.67 -45.79 25.09
C VAL A 751 -27.77 -45.23 26.19
N ARG A 752 -27.85 -43.94 26.44
CA ARG A 752 -27.17 -43.35 27.60
C ARG A 752 -27.78 -43.89 28.89
N GLY A 753 -26.96 -44.57 29.68
CA GLY A 753 -27.37 -44.98 31.01
C GLY A 753 -27.70 -43.74 31.87
N TYR A 754 -28.80 -43.84 32.61
CA TYR A 754 -29.05 -42.89 33.70
C TYR A 754 -27.98 -43.15 34.76
N SER A 755 -26.97 -42.29 34.87
CA SER A 755 -26.06 -42.28 36.02
C SER A 755 -26.53 -41.24 37.01
#